data_f423a3c2d2ce848151041624fbecf29a
#
_entry.id   f423a3c2d2ce848151041624fbecf29a
#
_cell.length_a   1.000
_cell.length_b   1.000
_cell.length_c   1.000
_cell.angle_alpha   90.00
_cell.angle_beta   90.00
_cell.angle_gamma   90.00
#
_symmetry.space_group_name_H-M   'P 1'
#
loop_
_entity.id
_entity.type
_entity.pdbx_description
1 polymer ?
#
loop_
_entity_poly.entity_id
_entity_poly.type
_entity_poly.pdbx_seq_one_letter_code
_entity_poly.pdbx_strand_id
1 'polypeptide(L)'
;MSWFTAPPKTQRWAFAFSALVTATAVPIHAQAQQRAKSSAAKPVHVVDENAPTVLQAEEITGRPERELNLTENAEVTRDKTRLTSDTACYKQVEDQVDADGNVKMWRFGDHYTGDTLKLNMDTGKGYLLKPTYKMEVGNGQGHADRVDFISQEEAQVVNGTYSTCEGPNPDWYLRSSTLDLDTGRDVGTGKNTIIYFKGVPILGTPAISFSLSGARRSGWLAPTPGFASKNGFELTVPYYFNIAPNRDLTILPHYIQRRGLQLGADARYLGETSAGLYRGETYVEFLPNDKLTQTNRYLIKSNHLQDLAPGWTYSWDINTASDNNYPNDFSKNVAGSAERQLLRELRSEYRTENWSLTVRAQNYQVLQDPAAAEDPNLRVTRPYDRLPSVNFHAGQFDAFGGFDWSFDSELTRFWHPESVRGNRLVAVPQVSYPIIRPGYFITPKVMLSASAYQLDYHGIDGSAGKPTSPSSAIPTVSLDSGLVFERPSTIFGGVGGTQTLEPRLFYVYTPYRDQSTQPNFDTADAGFNLTQIFSENRFIGSDRIGDANQVTAALVSRFLQQDGVERLRLTFGQRFYFNQQRVQLGDGPPPDSVTHSDILLAATGKVSETWTVDSLVQYNASDSRLMNGTLTTQYQPAPKKVLNFSYRYLRDSFKNIEVSSQWPLSNRLYGVGRVSYSVLDKRLLESLVALEYKGDCWVFRMGAQRFVTSAKTVSTPIFFQLELNGLSSNLGVGANGLETFSKTVPGYQPLNPPIR
;
A
#
# COMPACT_ATOMS: atom_id res chain seq x y z
N MET A 1 -13.90 -70.89 9.33
CA MET A 1 -15.06 -70.03 9.63
C MET A 1 -14.52 -68.63 9.77
N SER A 2 -14.35 -67.91 8.68
CA SER A 2 -15.20 -66.85 8.07
C SER A 2 -15.71 -65.84 9.09
N TRP A 3 -15.18 -64.60 9.00
CA TRP A 3 -15.98 -63.40 8.72
C TRP A 3 -15.05 -62.22 8.40
N PHE A 4 -15.17 -61.75 7.16
CA PHE A 4 -14.64 -60.50 6.66
C PHE A 4 -15.32 -59.32 7.36
N THR A 5 -14.59 -58.32 7.76
CA THR A 5 -15.10 -56.95 7.88
C THR A 5 -14.16 -55.97 7.18
N ALA A 6 -14.73 -55.29 6.20
CA ALA A 6 -14.07 -54.24 5.40
C ALA A 6 -13.77 -52.99 6.23
N PRO A 7 -12.74 -52.18 5.87
CA PRO A 7 -12.44 -50.93 6.55
C PRO A 7 -13.46 -49.84 6.16
N PRO A 8 -13.78 -48.91 7.04
CA PRO A 8 -14.73 -47.82 6.77
C PRO A 8 -14.17 -46.85 5.74
N LYS A 9 -14.99 -46.53 4.77
CA LYS A 9 -14.75 -45.49 3.76
C LYS A 9 -14.44 -44.15 4.43
N THR A 10 -13.28 -43.61 4.14
CA THR A 10 -12.97 -42.20 4.38
C THR A 10 -13.95 -41.32 3.62
N GLN A 11 -14.87 -40.70 4.31
CA GLN A 11 -15.69 -39.61 3.80
C GLN A 11 -14.77 -38.43 3.47
N ARG A 12 -14.55 -38.25 2.16
CA ARG A 12 -14.03 -36.98 1.63
C ARG A 12 -15.09 -35.89 1.87
N TRP A 13 -14.86 -35.06 2.81
CA TRP A 13 -15.56 -33.78 2.93
C TRP A 13 -15.10 -32.89 1.76
N ALA A 14 -15.80 -33.00 0.65
CA ALA A 14 -15.80 -31.96 -0.38
C ALA A 14 -16.57 -30.79 0.24
N PHE A 15 -15.84 -29.78 0.73
CA PHE A 15 -16.40 -28.47 0.95
C PHE A 15 -16.74 -27.87 -0.41
N ALA A 16 -17.95 -28.13 -0.88
CA ALA A 16 -18.60 -27.29 -1.86
C ALA A 16 -18.81 -25.94 -1.16
N PHE A 17 -17.96 -24.96 -1.44
CA PHE A 17 -18.28 -23.56 -1.24
C PHE A 17 -19.36 -23.19 -2.26
N SER A 18 -20.60 -23.56 -1.98
CA SER A 18 -21.75 -22.80 -2.44
C SER A 18 -21.58 -21.43 -1.81
N ALA A 19 -21.25 -20.45 -2.63
CA ALA A 19 -21.31 -19.05 -2.27
C ALA A 19 -22.78 -18.74 -1.90
N LEU A 20 -23.13 -18.98 -0.65
CA LEU A 20 -24.32 -18.44 -0.04
C LEU A 20 -24.00 -16.98 0.32
N VAL A 21 -23.98 -16.13 -0.72
CA VAL A 21 -24.33 -14.72 -0.56
C VAL A 21 -25.84 -14.70 -0.34
N THR A 22 -26.29 -15.26 0.75
CA THR A 22 -27.54 -14.83 1.36
C THR A 22 -27.25 -13.46 1.95
N ALA A 23 -27.41 -12.45 1.10
CA ALA A 23 -27.80 -11.15 1.58
C ALA A 23 -28.99 -11.36 2.54
N THR A 24 -28.74 -11.24 3.83
CA THR A 24 -29.78 -10.85 4.76
C THR A 24 -30.21 -9.46 4.32
N ALA A 25 -31.16 -9.42 3.40
CA ALA A 25 -31.90 -8.25 3.03
C ALA A 25 -32.76 -7.86 4.24
N VAL A 26 -32.14 -7.18 5.21
CA VAL A 26 -32.88 -6.27 6.08
C VAL A 26 -33.39 -5.18 5.15
N PRO A 27 -34.70 -4.80 5.19
CA PRO A 27 -35.26 -3.84 4.25
C PRO A 27 -34.78 -2.42 4.58
N ILE A 28 -33.59 -2.07 4.10
CA ILE A 28 -33.04 -0.69 4.09
C ILE A 28 -33.56 0.04 2.83
N HIS A 29 -34.67 -0.42 2.23
CA HIS A 29 -35.15 0.15 0.97
C HIS A 29 -35.90 1.49 1.11
N ALA A 30 -36.23 1.94 2.33
CA ALA A 30 -37.02 3.20 2.47
C ALA A 30 -36.15 4.44 2.75
N GLN A 31 -34.95 4.30 3.37
CA GLN A 31 -34.12 5.48 3.66
C GLN A 31 -33.02 5.73 2.61
N ALA A 32 -32.54 4.69 1.92
CA ALA A 32 -31.57 4.85 0.85
C ALA A 32 -32.17 5.48 -0.41
N GLN A 33 -33.45 5.24 -0.71
CA GLN A 33 -34.14 5.89 -1.84
C GLN A 33 -34.46 7.38 -1.60
N GLN A 34 -34.59 7.82 -0.36
CA GLN A 34 -34.76 9.25 -0.08
C GLN A 34 -33.43 10.02 -0.10
N ARG A 35 -32.31 9.41 0.26
CA ARG A 35 -30.97 10.04 0.11
C ARG A 35 -30.42 9.95 -1.31
N ALA A 36 -30.74 8.92 -2.07
CA ALA A 36 -30.34 8.81 -3.47
C ALA A 36 -31.11 9.78 -4.41
N LYS A 37 -32.27 10.27 -4.00
CA LYS A 37 -32.99 11.32 -4.74
C LYS A 37 -32.48 12.74 -4.45
N SER A 38 -31.61 12.95 -3.48
CA SER A 38 -31.10 14.30 -3.13
C SER A 38 -29.68 14.59 -3.69
N SER A 39 -29.08 13.70 -4.47
CA SER A 39 -27.91 14.03 -5.29
C SER A 39 -28.24 14.10 -6.77
N ALA A 40 -29.31 14.78 -7.13
CA ALA A 40 -29.31 15.48 -8.40
C ALA A 40 -28.11 16.43 -8.34
N ALA A 41 -27.14 16.22 -9.23
CA ALA A 41 -25.99 17.10 -9.34
C ALA A 41 -26.54 18.53 -9.37
N LYS A 42 -26.12 19.38 -8.43
CA LYS A 42 -26.45 20.79 -8.50
C LYS A 42 -25.94 21.26 -9.85
N PRO A 43 -26.74 21.98 -10.65
CA PRO A 43 -26.23 22.48 -11.91
C PRO A 43 -24.95 23.25 -11.63
N VAL A 44 -23.88 22.88 -12.33
CA VAL A 44 -22.56 23.51 -12.20
C VAL A 44 -22.65 24.98 -12.59
N HIS A 45 -23.62 25.28 -13.46
CA HIS A 45 -23.90 26.63 -13.98
C HIS A 45 -25.29 27.11 -13.53
N VAL A 46 -25.31 28.10 -12.68
CA VAL A 46 -26.53 28.82 -12.32
C VAL A 46 -26.69 29.96 -13.33
N VAL A 47 -27.72 29.90 -14.13
CA VAL A 47 -28.10 30.95 -15.11
C VAL A 47 -29.09 31.90 -14.42
N ASP A 48 -28.87 33.20 -14.57
CA ASP A 48 -29.87 34.19 -14.20
C ASP A 48 -30.87 34.36 -15.36
N GLU A 49 -32.02 33.71 -15.25
CA GLU A 49 -33.08 33.74 -16.25
C GLU A 49 -33.59 35.18 -16.52
N ASN A 50 -33.41 36.12 -15.59
CA ASN A 50 -33.82 37.51 -15.71
C ASN A 50 -32.69 38.43 -16.19
N ALA A 51 -31.51 37.90 -16.52
CA ALA A 51 -30.41 38.72 -17.00
C ALA A 51 -30.78 39.39 -18.34
N PRO A 52 -30.56 40.69 -18.50
CA PRO A 52 -30.85 41.37 -19.74
C PRO A 52 -29.88 40.94 -20.85
N THR A 53 -30.40 40.82 -22.07
CA THR A 53 -29.55 40.66 -23.26
C THR A 53 -29.06 42.03 -23.71
N VAL A 54 -27.72 42.22 -23.72
CA VAL A 54 -27.08 43.47 -24.17
C VAL A 54 -26.54 43.24 -25.56
N LEU A 55 -26.88 44.14 -26.46
CA LEU A 55 -26.44 44.11 -27.88
C LEU A 55 -25.56 45.33 -28.16
N GLN A 56 -24.43 45.12 -28.85
CA GLN A 56 -23.52 46.16 -29.27
C GLN A 56 -23.04 45.87 -30.70
N ALA A 57 -22.95 46.85 -31.54
CA ALA A 57 -22.40 46.80 -32.91
C ALA A 57 -22.11 48.21 -33.40
N GLU A 58 -21.41 48.35 -34.53
CA GLU A 58 -21.25 49.65 -35.16
C GLU A 58 -22.55 50.14 -35.78
N GLU A 59 -23.36 49.22 -36.34
CA GLU A 59 -24.71 49.51 -36.82
C GLU A 59 -25.69 48.46 -36.35
N ILE A 60 -26.83 48.91 -35.82
CA ILE A 60 -27.97 48.06 -35.41
C ILE A 60 -29.20 48.47 -36.18
N THR A 61 -29.73 47.59 -37.01
CA THR A 61 -30.95 47.78 -37.81
C THR A 61 -31.94 46.68 -37.46
N GLY A 62 -33.25 46.94 -37.75
CA GLY A 62 -34.28 45.93 -37.58
C GLY A 62 -35.57 46.43 -37.03
N ARG A 63 -36.38 45.50 -36.48
CA ARG A 63 -37.68 45.79 -35.89
C ARG A 63 -37.64 45.52 -34.41
N PRO A 64 -37.69 46.53 -33.53
CA PRO A 64 -37.80 46.31 -32.10
C PRO A 64 -38.90 45.29 -31.77
N GLU A 65 -38.71 44.47 -30.76
CA GLU A 65 -39.58 43.38 -30.31
C GLU A 65 -39.69 42.17 -31.30
N ARG A 66 -38.97 42.14 -32.40
CA ARG A 66 -38.92 41.01 -33.33
C ARG A 66 -37.51 40.55 -33.62
N GLU A 67 -36.78 41.32 -34.44
CA GLU A 67 -35.43 40.97 -34.87
C GLU A 67 -34.55 42.23 -35.01
N LEU A 68 -33.29 42.09 -34.57
CA LEU A 68 -32.29 43.13 -34.66
C LEU A 68 -31.05 42.55 -35.37
N ASN A 69 -30.65 43.22 -36.44
CA ASN A 69 -29.43 42.87 -37.19
C ASN A 69 -28.30 43.78 -36.71
N LEU A 70 -27.20 43.18 -36.32
CA LEU A 70 -25.98 43.81 -35.87
C LEU A 70 -24.95 43.63 -36.95
N THR A 71 -24.40 44.73 -37.42
CA THR A 71 -23.40 44.73 -38.51
C THR A 71 -22.13 45.38 -37.99
N GLU A 72 -20.98 44.79 -38.33
CA GLU A 72 -19.65 45.18 -37.93
C GLU A 72 -19.41 45.14 -36.41
N ASN A 73 -18.50 44.26 -35.99
CA ASN A 73 -18.15 44.05 -34.56
C ASN A 73 -19.36 43.77 -33.67
N ALA A 74 -20.26 42.88 -34.12
CA ALA A 74 -21.42 42.49 -33.39
C ALA A 74 -21.03 41.79 -32.07
N GLU A 75 -21.60 42.28 -30.93
CA GLU A 75 -21.45 41.66 -29.61
C GLU A 75 -22.80 41.47 -29.00
N VAL A 76 -23.03 40.24 -28.48
CA VAL A 76 -24.23 39.85 -27.71
C VAL A 76 -23.79 39.29 -26.38
N THR A 77 -24.27 39.88 -25.29
CA THR A 77 -23.94 39.47 -23.94
C THR A 77 -25.18 39.19 -23.12
N ARG A 78 -25.28 38.04 -22.44
CA ARG A 78 -26.28 37.71 -21.45
C ARG A 78 -25.70 36.87 -20.34
N ASP A 79 -25.78 37.31 -19.11
CA ASP A 79 -25.19 36.67 -17.92
C ASP A 79 -23.71 36.32 -18.18
N LYS A 80 -23.36 35.05 -18.14
CA LYS A 80 -21.98 34.53 -18.34
C LYS A 80 -21.71 34.13 -19.78
N THR A 81 -22.58 34.42 -20.70
CA THR A 81 -22.40 34.17 -22.14
C THR A 81 -22.12 35.48 -22.86
N ARG A 82 -20.98 35.55 -23.54
CA ARG A 82 -20.56 36.65 -24.41
C ARG A 82 -20.23 36.11 -25.79
N LEU A 83 -20.81 36.68 -26.79
CA LEU A 83 -20.63 36.31 -28.18
C LEU A 83 -20.11 37.52 -28.97
N THR A 84 -19.12 37.36 -29.84
CA THR A 84 -18.67 38.35 -30.82
C THR A 84 -18.60 37.72 -32.18
N SER A 85 -18.93 38.49 -33.25
CA SER A 85 -18.89 38.04 -34.65
C SER A 85 -18.82 39.26 -35.58
N ASP A 86 -18.59 39.02 -36.86
CA ASP A 86 -18.61 40.08 -37.87
C ASP A 86 -20.05 40.62 -38.03
N THR A 87 -21.03 39.71 -38.08
CA THR A 87 -22.47 40.04 -38.15
C THR A 87 -23.27 39.12 -37.24
N ALA A 88 -24.38 39.64 -36.68
CA ALA A 88 -25.35 38.83 -35.90
C ALA A 88 -26.77 39.27 -36.11
N CYS A 89 -27.71 38.35 -36.05
CA CYS A 89 -29.15 38.62 -36.03
C CYS A 89 -29.71 38.08 -34.72
N TYR A 90 -30.29 38.97 -33.88
CA TYR A 90 -30.96 38.58 -32.66
C TYR A 90 -32.48 38.58 -32.86
N LYS A 91 -33.10 37.43 -32.79
CA LYS A 91 -34.54 37.18 -32.85
C LYS A 91 -35.13 37.21 -31.46
N GLN A 92 -35.75 38.28 -31.09
CA GLN A 92 -36.16 38.59 -29.71
C GLN A 92 -37.26 37.66 -29.22
N VAL A 93 -38.21 37.29 -30.10
CA VAL A 93 -39.34 36.40 -29.71
C VAL A 93 -38.89 34.98 -29.44
N GLU A 94 -37.95 34.48 -30.26
CA GLU A 94 -37.39 33.15 -30.14
C GLU A 94 -36.19 33.10 -29.16
N ASP A 95 -35.74 34.28 -28.69
CA ASP A 95 -34.53 34.47 -27.89
C ASP A 95 -33.30 33.81 -28.53
N GLN A 96 -33.14 33.94 -29.85
CA GLN A 96 -32.14 33.28 -30.67
C GLN A 96 -31.20 34.28 -31.28
N VAL A 97 -29.88 33.93 -31.22
CA VAL A 97 -28.82 34.62 -31.94
C VAL A 97 -28.34 33.73 -33.10
N ASP A 98 -28.35 34.31 -34.30
CA ASP A 98 -27.72 33.75 -35.48
C ASP A 98 -26.51 34.67 -35.80
N ALA A 99 -25.29 34.16 -35.74
CA ALA A 99 -24.04 34.92 -35.89
C ALA A 99 -23.14 34.30 -36.97
N ASP A 100 -22.55 35.14 -37.82
CA ASP A 100 -21.72 34.73 -38.92
C ASP A 100 -20.42 35.57 -38.97
N GLY A 101 -19.32 34.87 -39.35
CA GLY A 101 -17.98 35.44 -39.54
C GLY A 101 -17.23 35.63 -38.22
N ASN A 102 -16.06 35.03 -38.09
CA ASN A 102 -15.15 35.17 -36.95
C ASN A 102 -15.79 35.04 -35.59
N VAL A 103 -16.75 34.11 -35.47
CA VAL A 103 -17.51 33.90 -34.24
C VAL A 103 -16.59 33.51 -33.07
N LYS A 104 -16.72 34.24 -31.95
CA LYS A 104 -16.07 33.90 -30.66
C LYS A 104 -17.09 33.94 -29.58
N MET A 105 -17.18 32.84 -28.80
CA MET A 105 -18.12 32.70 -27.71
C MET A 105 -17.38 32.32 -26.44
N TRP A 106 -17.66 33.05 -25.38
CA TRP A 106 -17.30 32.70 -23.99
C TRP A 106 -18.57 32.30 -23.28
N ARG A 107 -18.56 31.11 -22.68
CA ARG A 107 -19.73 30.57 -22.00
C ARG A 107 -19.31 29.79 -20.77
N PHE A 108 -19.64 30.24 -19.58
CA PHE A 108 -19.32 29.61 -18.29
C PHE A 108 -17.82 29.29 -18.10
N GLY A 109 -16.92 30.08 -18.68
CA GLY A 109 -15.47 29.86 -18.66
C GLY A 109 -14.93 29.12 -19.89
N ASP A 110 -15.79 28.37 -20.60
CA ASP A 110 -15.43 27.75 -21.87
C ASP A 110 -15.31 28.80 -22.99
N HIS A 111 -14.36 28.57 -23.89
CA HIS A 111 -14.11 29.42 -25.03
C HIS A 111 -14.27 28.65 -26.34
N TYR A 112 -15.10 29.16 -27.23
CA TYR A 112 -15.36 28.60 -28.56
C TYR A 112 -15.03 29.63 -29.65
N THR A 113 -14.48 29.19 -30.80
CA THR A 113 -14.37 29.99 -32.00
C THR A 113 -14.91 29.18 -33.16
N GLY A 114 -15.44 29.82 -34.19
CA GLY A 114 -15.99 29.12 -35.36
C GLY A 114 -16.46 30.08 -36.48
N ASP A 115 -17.09 29.51 -37.50
CA ASP A 115 -17.53 30.29 -38.69
C ASP A 115 -18.97 30.83 -38.50
N THR A 116 -19.91 29.97 -38.13
CA THR A 116 -21.35 30.26 -38.00
C THR A 116 -21.90 29.67 -36.73
N LEU A 117 -22.59 30.48 -35.94
CA LEU A 117 -23.27 30.06 -34.68
C LEU A 117 -24.79 30.32 -34.79
N LYS A 118 -25.55 29.36 -34.33
CA LYS A 118 -26.95 29.51 -34.01
C LYS A 118 -27.18 29.08 -32.57
N LEU A 119 -27.65 29.99 -31.75
CA LEU A 119 -27.81 29.75 -30.30
C LEU A 119 -29.08 30.37 -29.74
N ASN A 120 -29.90 29.59 -29.06
CA ASN A 120 -30.95 30.09 -28.23
C ASN A 120 -30.38 30.48 -26.86
N MET A 121 -30.57 31.73 -26.46
CA MET A 121 -29.90 32.30 -25.27
C MET A 121 -30.51 31.80 -23.95
N ASP A 122 -31.79 31.44 -23.97
CA ASP A 122 -32.51 30.90 -22.81
C ASP A 122 -32.18 29.41 -22.58
N THR A 123 -32.45 28.57 -23.56
CA THR A 123 -32.29 27.13 -23.45
C THR A 123 -30.83 26.68 -23.58
N GLY A 124 -29.96 27.52 -24.14
CA GLY A 124 -28.58 27.22 -24.49
C GLY A 124 -28.42 26.25 -25.63
N LYS A 125 -29.50 25.92 -26.38
CA LYS A 125 -29.49 25.00 -27.52
C LYS A 125 -29.06 25.69 -28.79
N GLY A 126 -28.28 24.96 -29.61
CA GLY A 126 -27.85 25.51 -30.87
C GLY A 126 -26.69 24.71 -31.46
N TYR A 127 -25.99 25.33 -32.43
CA TYR A 127 -24.80 24.70 -33.00
C TYR A 127 -23.76 25.74 -33.44
N LEU A 128 -22.50 25.32 -33.53
CA LEU A 128 -21.37 26.08 -34.05
C LEU A 128 -20.65 25.24 -35.11
N LEU A 129 -20.41 25.84 -36.25
CA LEU A 129 -19.69 25.18 -37.37
C LEU A 129 -18.19 25.45 -37.31
N LYS A 130 -17.41 24.43 -37.66
CA LYS A 130 -15.93 24.39 -37.63
C LYS A 130 -15.35 25.00 -36.35
N PRO A 131 -15.81 24.55 -35.17
CA PRO A 131 -15.33 25.11 -33.94
C PRO A 131 -13.90 24.70 -33.61
N THR A 132 -13.16 25.63 -32.98
CA THR A 132 -12.15 25.27 -31.99
C THR A 132 -12.67 25.60 -30.62
N TYR A 133 -12.35 24.74 -29.63
CA TYR A 133 -12.87 24.94 -28.29
C TYR A 133 -11.81 24.68 -27.21
N LYS A 134 -11.92 25.42 -26.13
CA LYS A 134 -11.15 25.22 -24.90
C LYS A 134 -12.09 25.26 -23.72
N MET A 135 -12.14 24.18 -22.94
CA MET A 135 -12.97 24.03 -21.75
C MET A 135 -12.23 24.52 -20.51
N GLU A 136 -12.93 25.14 -19.58
CA GLU A 136 -12.39 25.50 -18.27
C GLU A 136 -12.16 24.27 -17.43
N VAL A 137 -13.11 23.33 -17.44
CA VAL A 137 -13.00 22.07 -16.70
C VAL A 137 -11.94 21.18 -17.37
N GLY A 138 -10.90 20.84 -16.59
CA GLY A 138 -9.83 19.93 -17.05
C GLY A 138 -8.94 20.46 -18.16
N ASN A 139 -9.05 21.72 -18.56
CA ASN A 139 -8.30 22.32 -19.67
C ASN A 139 -8.42 21.54 -20.99
N GLY A 140 -9.54 20.86 -21.21
CA GLY A 140 -9.81 20.15 -22.46
C GLY A 140 -9.91 21.09 -23.64
N GLN A 141 -9.26 20.75 -24.77
CA GLN A 141 -9.31 21.53 -26.00
C GLN A 141 -9.43 20.64 -27.24
N GLY A 142 -9.93 21.20 -28.33
CA GLY A 142 -10.06 20.47 -29.57
C GLY A 142 -10.61 21.32 -30.71
N HIS A 143 -10.83 20.66 -31.84
CA HIS A 143 -11.51 21.20 -33.02
C HIS A 143 -12.47 20.15 -33.57
N ALA A 144 -13.48 20.57 -34.31
CA ALA A 144 -14.47 19.69 -34.89
C ALA A 144 -15.07 20.23 -36.20
N ASP A 145 -15.85 19.41 -36.88
CA ASP A 145 -16.66 19.87 -37.99
C ASP A 145 -17.85 20.69 -37.47
N ARG A 146 -18.42 20.26 -36.30
CA ARG A 146 -19.57 20.90 -35.68
C ARG A 146 -19.63 20.58 -34.18
N VAL A 147 -20.12 21.53 -33.39
CA VAL A 147 -20.57 21.33 -32.02
C VAL A 147 -22.05 21.63 -31.96
N ASP A 148 -22.84 20.67 -31.46
CA ASP A 148 -24.27 20.85 -31.13
C ASP A 148 -24.39 21.05 -29.61
N PHE A 149 -24.88 22.19 -29.19
CA PHE A 149 -25.21 22.50 -27.81
C PHE A 149 -26.59 21.92 -27.50
N ILE A 150 -26.64 20.89 -26.66
CA ILE A 150 -27.88 20.17 -26.27
C ILE A 150 -28.55 20.86 -25.08
N SER A 151 -27.76 21.43 -24.19
CA SER A 151 -28.21 22.19 -23.02
C SER A 151 -27.12 23.16 -22.57
N GLN A 152 -27.32 23.77 -21.40
CA GLN A 152 -26.30 24.62 -20.77
C GLN A 152 -25.03 23.83 -20.37
N GLU A 153 -25.17 22.52 -20.11
CA GLU A 153 -24.09 21.66 -19.59
C GLU A 153 -23.69 20.55 -20.56
N GLU A 154 -24.49 20.30 -21.60
CA GLU A 154 -24.24 19.21 -22.57
C GLU A 154 -23.92 19.75 -23.97
N ALA A 155 -22.83 19.28 -24.54
CA ALA A 155 -22.45 19.54 -25.92
C ALA A 155 -22.03 18.25 -26.64
N GLN A 156 -22.47 18.09 -27.89
CA GLN A 156 -22.05 16.99 -28.77
C GLN A 156 -21.11 17.53 -29.85
N VAL A 157 -19.90 16.99 -29.86
CA VAL A 157 -18.84 17.32 -30.83
C VAL A 157 -18.85 16.29 -31.93
N VAL A 158 -19.06 16.70 -33.17
CA VAL A 158 -19.14 15.82 -34.35
C VAL A 158 -17.83 15.86 -35.13
N ASN A 159 -17.27 14.66 -35.40
CA ASN A 159 -15.96 14.49 -36.03
C ASN A 159 -14.86 15.33 -35.38
N GLY A 160 -14.82 15.29 -34.04
CA GLY A 160 -13.96 16.18 -33.28
C GLY A 160 -12.76 15.50 -32.65
N THR A 161 -11.87 16.34 -32.18
CA THR A 161 -10.69 15.96 -31.38
C THR A 161 -10.84 16.48 -29.96
N TYR A 162 -10.18 15.84 -29.01
CA TYR A 162 -10.07 16.29 -27.62
C TYR A 162 -8.68 15.99 -27.09
N SER A 163 -8.10 16.94 -26.39
CA SER A 163 -6.80 16.82 -25.71
C SER A 163 -6.76 17.73 -24.49
N THR A 164 -5.93 17.39 -23.51
CA THR A 164 -5.58 18.29 -22.40
C THR A 164 -4.15 18.84 -22.54
N CYS A 165 -3.49 18.58 -23.67
CA CYS A 165 -2.23 19.21 -24.02
C CYS A 165 -2.47 20.64 -24.48
N GLU A 166 -1.73 21.60 -23.97
CA GLU A 166 -1.81 22.98 -24.39
C GLU A 166 -1.22 23.19 -25.79
N GLY A 167 -1.75 24.17 -26.50
CA GLY A 167 -1.28 24.60 -27.82
C GLY A 167 -2.03 23.97 -29.00
N PRO A 168 -1.80 24.48 -30.22
CA PRO A 168 -2.56 24.10 -31.43
C PRO A 168 -2.22 22.70 -31.96
N ASN A 169 -1.03 22.17 -31.63
CA ASN A 169 -0.55 20.87 -32.07
C ASN A 169 -0.26 20.00 -30.85
N PRO A 170 -1.29 19.41 -30.22
CA PRO A 170 -1.11 18.62 -29.01
C PRO A 170 -0.33 17.33 -29.27
N ASP A 171 0.58 16.97 -28.36
CA ASP A 171 1.37 15.74 -28.44
C ASP A 171 0.50 14.49 -28.44
N TRP A 172 -0.66 14.54 -27.75
CA TRP A 172 -1.68 13.51 -27.83
C TRP A 172 -3.07 14.11 -27.98
N TYR A 173 -3.92 13.42 -28.70
CA TYR A 173 -5.35 13.74 -28.82
C TYR A 173 -6.15 12.48 -29.12
N LEU A 174 -7.40 12.48 -28.70
CA LEU A 174 -8.38 11.53 -29.20
C LEU A 174 -9.18 12.17 -30.34
N ARG A 175 -9.55 11.35 -31.33
CA ARG A 175 -10.46 11.72 -32.42
C ARG A 175 -11.65 10.77 -32.37
N SER A 176 -12.86 11.32 -32.37
CA SER A 176 -14.10 10.56 -32.28
C SER A 176 -15.06 10.97 -33.38
N SER A 177 -15.88 10.03 -33.87
CA SER A 177 -16.98 10.35 -34.79
C SER A 177 -18.03 11.22 -34.10
N THR A 178 -18.32 10.91 -32.84
CA THR A 178 -19.13 11.72 -31.92
C THR A 178 -18.47 11.73 -30.54
N LEU A 179 -18.42 12.91 -29.91
CA LEU A 179 -17.93 13.08 -28.55
C LEU A 179 -18.95 13.89 -27.78
N ASP A 180 -19.64 13.24 -26.86
CA ASP A 180 -20.61 13.87 -25.98
C ASP A 180 -19.89 14.36 -24.73
N LEU A 181 -19.94 15.65 -24.44
CA LEU A 181 -19.31 16.32 -23.30
C LEU A 181 -20.44 16.83 -22.37
N ASP A 182 -20.48 16.32 -21.16
CA ASP A 182 -21.46 16.66 -20.14
C ASP A 182 -20.71 17.15 -18.90
N THR A 183 -20.65 18.47 -18.72
CA THR A 183 -19.96 19.11 -17.60
C THR A 183 -20.71 18.95 -16.29
N GLY A 184 -22.04 18.83 -16.32
CA GLY A 184 -22.89 18.61 -15.15
C GLY A 184 -22.68 17.22 -14.53
N ARG A 185 -22.46 16.21 -15.37
CA ARG A 185 -22.13 14.85 -14.94
C ARG A 185 -20.64 14.55 -14.91
N ASP A 186 -19.82 15.52 -15.27
CA ASP A 186 -18.36 15.37 -15.37
C ASP A 186 -17.94 14.20 -16.27
N VAL A 187 -18.54 14.09 -17.47
CA VAL A 187 -18.27 12.99 -18.40
C VAL A 187 -18.05 13.43 -19.84
N GLY A 188 -17.00 12.86 -20.45
CA GLY A 188 -16.84 12.77 -21.90
C GLY A 188 -17.09 11.32 -22.35
N THR A 189 -17.96 11.13 -23.37
CA THR A 189 -18.14 9.82 -24.03
C THR A 189 -17.90 9.95 -25.54
N GLY A 190 -16.98 9.12 -26.07
CA GLY A 190 -16.64 9.11 -27.48
C GLY A 190 -17.05 7.81 -28.17
N LYS A 191 -17.55 7.90 -29.41
CA LYS A 191 -17.83 6.74 -30.27
C LYS A 191 -16.81 6.67 -31.39
N ASN A 192 -16.39 5.44 -31.76
CA ASN A 192 -15.37 5.18 -32.79
C ASN A 192 -14.13 6.05 -32.57
N THR A 193 -13.57 5.95 -31.37
CA THR A 193 -12.49 6.82 -30.93
C THR A 193 -11.13 6.21 -31.22
N ILE A 194 -10.24 7.01 -31.76
CA ILE A 194 -8.82 6.67 -31.95
C ILE A 194 -7.99 7.65 -31.14
N ILE A 195 -7.09 7.13 -30.33
CA ILE A 195 -6.10 7.93 -29.59
C ILE A 195 -4.83 8.01 -30.42
N TYR A 196 -4.38 9.24 -30.61
CA TYR A 196 -3.13 9.54 -31.33
C TYR A 196 -2.07 10.04 -30.35
N PHE A 197 -0.85 9.60 -30.56
CA PHE A 197 0.33 10.09 -29.84
C PHE A 197 1.40 10.50 -30.87
N LYS A 198 1.83 11.75 -30.85
CA LYS A 198 2.74 12.32 -31.85
C LYS A 198 2.27 12.10 -33.30
N GLY A 199 0.98 12.16 -33.54
CA GLY A 199 0.36 11.94 -34.84
C GLY A 199 0.21 10.47 -35.26
N VAL A 200 0.68 9.51 -34.43
CA VAL A 200 0.56 8.07 -34.69
C VAL A 200 -0.64 7.52 -33.95
N PRO A 201 -1.55 6.75 -34.57
CA PRO A 201 -2.65 6.09 -33.89
C PRO A 201 -2.09 4.96 -32.99
N ILE A 202 -2.37 5.02 -31.68
CA ILE A 202 -1.85 4.06 -30.70
C ILE A 202 -2.94 3.14 -30.14
N LEU A 203 -4.20 3.58 -30.12
CA LEU A 203 -5.32 2.79 -29.61
C LEU A 203 -6.61 3.20 -30.33
N GLY A 204 -7.38 2.21 -30.78
CA GLY A 204 -8.73 2.39 -31.33
C GLY A 204 -9.75 1.65 -30.46
N THR A 205 -10.89 2.31 -30.18
CA THR A 205 -11.98 1.72 -29.40
C THR A 205 -13.35 2.13 -29.98
N PRO A 206 -14.33 1.23 -30.03
CA PRO A 206 -15.67 1.58 -30.48
C PRO A 206 -16.37 2.59 -29.55
N ALA A 207 -16.01 2.57 -28.25
CA ALA A 207 -16.52 3.53 -27.28
C ALA A 207 -15.47 3.81 -26.19
N ILE A 208 -15.42 5.06 -25.74
CA ILE A 208 -14.59 5.50 -24.60
C ILE A 208 -15.43 6.38 -23.68
N SER A 209 -15.17 6.31 -22.38
CA SER A 209 -15.74 7.23 -21.40
C SER A 209 -14.62 7.71 -20.46
N PHE A 210 -14.57 9.00 -20.18
CA PHE A 210 -13.57 9.61 -19.31
C PHE A 210 -14.18 10.74 -18.49
N SER A 211 -13.56 11.11 -17.38
CA SER A 211 -13.93 12.28 -16.59
C SER A 211 -13.30 13.53 -17.19
N LEU A 212 -14.02 14.62 -17.23
CA LEU A 212 -13.54 15.93 -17.68
C LEU A 212 -12.64 16.59 -16.62
N SER A 213 -13.01 16.45 -15.34
CA SER A 213 -12.26 17.00 -14.20
C SER A 213 -11.14 16.07 -13.68
N GLY A 214 -11.09 14.81 -14.13
CA GLY A 214 -10.21 13.77 -13.63
C GLY A 214 -10.77 12.97 -12.46
N ALA A 215 -12.04 13.13 -12.09
CA ALA A 215 -12.70 12.33 -11.06
C ALA A 215 -12.80 10.84 -11.42
N ARG A 216 -12.97 10.00 -10.42
CA ARG A 216 -13.07 8.53 -10.61
C ARG A 216 -14.32 8.14 -11.38
N ARG A 217 -14.15 7.36 -12.45
CA ARG A 217 -15.25 6.92 -13.32
C ARG A 217 -15.07 5.50 -13.83
N SER A 218 -16.18 4.79 -14.06
CA SER A 218 -16.15 3.46 -14.68
C SER A 218 -15.71 3.53 -16.14
N GLY A 219 -14.84 2.60 -16.53
CA GLY A 219 -14.35 2.53 -17.91
C GLY A 219 -13.18 1.57 -18.08
N TRP A 220 -12.81 1.36 -19.33
CA TRP A 220 -11.60 0.63 -19.68
C TRP A 220 -10.38 1.43 -19.25
N LEU A 221 -9.48 0.76 -18.57
CA LEU A 221 -8.16 1.32 -18.29
C LEU A 221 -7.21 0.96 -19.45
N ALA A 222 -6.11 1.70 -19.58
CA ALA A 222 -5.17 1.45 -20.67
C ALA A 222 -4.61 0.03 -20.61
N PRO A 223 -4.54 -0.67 -21.75
CA PRO A 223 -3.93 -1.99 -21.80
C PRO A 223 -2.45 -1.94 -21.41
N THR A 224 -2.01 -2.93 -20.64
CA THR A 224 -0.62 -3.08 -20.24
C THR A 224 0.00 -4.27 -20.96
N PRO A 225 0.75 -4.04 -22.03
CA PRO A 225 1.57 -5.08 -22.62
C PRO A 225 2.82 -5.32 -21.76
N GLY A 226 3.22 -6.57 -21.64
CA GLY A 226 4.42 -6.98 -20.94
C GLY A 226 5.12 -8.13 -21.64
N PHE A 227 6.35 -8.41 -21.25
CA PHE A 227 7.09 -9.56 -21.70
C PHE A 227 7.90 -10.13 -20.54
N ALA A 228 7.67 -11.39 -20.22
CA ALA A 228 8.42 -12.07 -19.17
C ALA A 228 9.09 -13.34 -19.72
N SER A 229 10.32 -13.59 -19.28
CA SER A 229 11.08 -14.76 -19.76
C SER A 229 10.35 -16.09 -19.51
N LYS A 230 9.57 -16.21 -18.43
CA LYS A 230 8.80 -17.41 -18.09
C LYS A 230 7.49 -17.52 -18.87
N ASN A 231 6.77 -16.44 -19.04
CA ASN A 231 5.38 -16.39 -19.48
C ASN A 231 5.24 -16.01 -20.96
N GLY A 232 6.28 -15.44 -21.58
CA GLY A 232 6.24 -14.89 -22.92
C GLY A 232 5.58 -13.52 -22.95
N PHE A 233 4.85 -13.21 -24.03
CA PHE A 233 4.06 -11.99 -24.12
C PHE A 233 2.87 -12.05 -23.17
N GLU A 234 2.63 -10.94 -22.49
CA GLU A 234 1.51 -10.75 -21.56
C GLU A 234 0.75 -9.48 -21.94
N LEU A 235 -0.57 -9.52 -21.79
CA LEU A 235 -1.44 -8.36 -22.02
C LEU A 235 -2.53 -8.33 -20.95
N THR A 236 -2.54 -7.30 -20.13
CA THR A 236 -3.64 -7.03 -19.19
C THR A 236 -4.51 -5.91 -19.74
N VAL A 237 -5.84 -6.11 -19.77
CA VAL A 237 -6.81 -5.11 -20.24
C VAL A 237 -7.84 -4.86 -19.15
N PRO A 238 -7.54 -3.99 -18.16
CA PRO A 238 -8.40 -3.83 -17.00
C PRO A 238 -9.67 -3.03 -17.33
N TYR A 239 -10.76 -3.36 -16.63
CA TYR A 239 -11.97 -2.56 -16.59
C TYR A 239 -12.30 -2.15 -15.15
N TYR A 240 -12.41 -0.87 -14.92
CA TYR A 240 -12.71 -0.27 -13.62
C TYR A 240 -14.19 0.05 -13.49
N PHE A 241 -14.81 -0.41 -12.41
CA PHE A 241 -16.19 -0.09 -12.02
C PHE A 241 -16.16 0.87 -10.82
N ASN A 242 -16.55 2.10 -11.02
CA ASN A 242 -16.85 3.06 -9.96
C ASN A 242 -18.29 2.83 -9.45
N ILE A 243 -18.45 1.82 -8.57
CA ILE A 243 -19.79 1.41 -8.10
C ILE A 243 -20.42 2.49 -7.24
N ALA A 244 -19.62 3.11 -6.36
CA ALA A 244 -20.00 4.20 -5.47
C ALA A 244 -18.75 4.98 -5.05
N PRO A 245 -18.87 6.18 -4.46
CA PRO A 245 -17.70 6.94 -3.96
C PRO A 245 -16.80 6.15 -3.02
N ASN A 246 -17.35 5.15 -2.33
CA ASN A 246 -16.68 4.33 -1.32
C ASN A 246 -16.61 2.84 -1.69
N ARG A 247 -16.90 2.47 -2.94
CA ARG A 247 -16.84 1.07 -3.43
C ARG A 247 -16.41 1.05 -4.87
N ASP A 248 -15.46 0.19 -5.19
CA ASP A 248 -15.02 -0.03 -6.55
C ASP A 248 -14.64 -1.49 -6.80
N LEU A 249 -14.59 -1.82 -8.08
CA LEU A 249 -14.19 -3.14 -8.56
C LEU A 249 -13.36 -2.94 -9.83
N THR A 250 -12.20 -3.60 -9.92
CA THR A 250 -11.43 -3.69 -11.15
C THR A 250 -11.39 -5.13 -11.60
N ILE A 251 -11.86 -5.41 -12.82
CA ILE A 251 -11.68 -6.71 -13.47
C ILE A 251 -10.42 -6.63 -14.32
N LEU A 252 -9.58 -7.65 -14.25
CA LEU A 252 -8.24 -7.71 -14.81
C LEU A 252 -8.09 -8.93 -15.75
N PRO A 253 -8.69 -8.94 -16.96
CA PRO A 253 -8.36 -9.95 -17.96
C PRO A 253 -6.87 -9.85 -18.31
N HIS A 254 -6.14 -10.94 -18.09
CA HIS A 254 -4.70 -11.03 -18.29
C HIS A 254 -4.37 -12.22 -19.21
N TYR A 255 -4.07 -11.91 -20.46
CA TYR A 255 -3.60 -12.90 -21.41
C TYR A 255 -2.12 -13.19 -21.23
N ILE A 256 -1.76 -14.45 -21.05
CA ILE A 256 -0.41 -14.95 -20.87
C ILE A 256 -0.13 -15.94 -22.00
N GLN A 257 0.75 -15.59 -22.92
CA GLN A 257 0.99 -16.33 -24.16
C GLN A 257 1.22 -17.83 -23.92
N ARG A 258 2.06 -18.17 -22.94
CA ARG A 258 2.43 -19.58 -22.65
C ARG A 258 1.43 -20.30 -21.75
N ARG A 259 0.52 -19.59 -21.06
CA ARG A 259 -0.36 -20.20 -20.04
C ARG A 259 -1.85 -20.10 -20.35
N GLY A 260 -2.32 -19.04 -20.96
CA GLY A 260 -3.71 -18.82 -21.26
C GLY A 260 -4.26 -17.50 -20.75
N LEU A 261 -5.60 -17.44 -20.59
CA LEU A 261 -6.29 -16.26 -20.07
C LEU A 261 -6.53 -16.41 -18.56
N GLN A 262 -5.91 -15.57 -17.78
CA GLN A 262 -6.14 -15.38 -16.35
C GLN A 262 -7.16 -14.26 -16.14
N LEU A 263 -8.11 -14.47 -15.26
CA LEU A 263 -9.07 -13.43 -14.83
C LEU A 263 -8.73 -12.99 -13.42
N GLY A 264 -8.41 -11.73 -13.27
CA GLY A 264 -8.22 -11.06 -11.99
C GLY A 264 -9.44 -10.22 -11.62
N ALA A 265 -9.67 -10.00 -10.33
CA ALA A 265 -10.63 -9.07 -9.79
C ALA A 265 -10.08 -8.45 -8.50
N ASP A 266 -10.17 -7.13 -8.39
CA ASP A 266 -9.82 -6.35 -7.20
C ASP A 266 -11.03 -5.54 -6.77
N ALA A 267 -11.62 -5.89 -5.62
CA ALA A 267 -12.80 -5.24 -5.05
C ALA A 267 -12.44 -4.55 -3.75
N ARG A 268 -12.75 -3.26 -3.64
CA ARG A 268 -12.48 -2.46 -2.45
C ARG A 268 -13.75 -1.78 -1.97
N TYR A 269 -13.87 -1.68 -0.67
CA TYR A 269 -14.99 -1.00 -0.04
C TYR A 269 -14.60 -0.32 1.27
N LEU A 270 -15.26 0.78 1.54
CA LEU A 270 -15.18 1.55 2.77
C LEU A 270 -16.60 2.02 3.10
N GLY A 271 -16.97 2.01 4.35
CA GLY A 271 -18.28 2.52 4.77
C GLY A 271 -18.32 2.76 6.26
N GLU A 272 -19.51 3.22 6.70
CA GLU A 272 -19.78 3.53 8.09
C GLU A 272 -21.13 2.93 8.48
N THR A 273 -21.18 2.38 9.68
CA THR A 273 -22.39 1.93 10.36
C THR A 273 -22.64 2.79 11.59
N SER A 274 -23.73 2.57 12.31
CA SER A 274 -23.94 3.21 13.62
C SER A 274 -22.87 2.86 14.65
N ALA A 275 -22.13 1.78 14.44
CA ALA A 275 -21.07 1.30 15.33
C ALA A 275 -19.69 1.87 14.99
N GLY A 276 -19.47 2.37 13.77
CA GLY A 276 -18.20 2.88 13.29
C GLY A 276 -17.88 2.46 11.85
N LEU A 277 -16.60 2.50 11.50
CA LEU A 277 -16.11 2.27 10.15
C LEU A 277 -16.00 0.77 9.81
N TYR A 278 -16.21 0.44 8.54
CA TYR A 278 -15.80 -0.84 7.96
C TYR A 278 -15.05 -0.62 6.65
N ARG A 279 -14.05 -1.46 6.41
CA ARG A 279 -13.25 -1.42 5.17
C ARG A 279 -12.73 -2.80 4.80
N GLY A 280 -12.50 -3.01 3.54
CA GLY A 280 -11.89 -4.25 3.08
C GLY A 280 -11.49 -4.18 1.61
N GLU A 281 -10.64 -5.14 1.27
CA GLU A 281 -10.13 -5.38 -0.08
C GLU A 281 -10.10 -6.88 -0.35
N THR A 282 -10.56 -7.27 -1.52
CA THR A 282 -10.52 -8.67 -1.95
C THR A 282 -9.95 -8.74 -3.37
N TYR A 283 -8.80 -9.38 -3.47
CA TYR A 283 -8.10 -9.65 -4.72
C TYR A 283 -8.17 -11.13 -5.06
N VAL A 284 -8.63 -11.44 -6.27
CA VAL A 284 -8.75 -12.82 -6.76
C VAL A 284 -8.11 -12.91 -8.13
N GLU A 285 -7.36 -13.98 -8.36
CA GLU A 285 -6.89 -14.38 -9.70
C GLU A 285 -7.32 -15.83 -9.96
N PHE A 286 -7.78 -16.10 -11.17
CA PHE A 286 -8.16 -17.44 -11.62
C PHE A 286 -7.66 -17.67 -13.05
N LEU A 287 -6.87 -18.70 -13.24
CA LEU A 287 -6.39 -19.18 -14.53
C LEU A 287 -6.97 -20.59 -14.78
N PRO A 288 -8.02 -20.72 -15.60
CA PRO A 288 -8.53 -22.03 -15.96
C PRO A 288 -7.55 -22.73 -16.89
N ASN A 289 -7.28 -23.98 -16.60
CA ASN A 289 -6.46 -24.88 -17.41
C ASN A 289 -5.15 -24.24 -17.89
N ASP A 290 -4.26 -23.90 -16.96
CA ASP A 290 -2.90 -23.41 -17.29
C ASP A 290 -2.23 -24.36 -18.29
N LYS A 291 -1.88 -23.87 -19.48
CA LYS A 291 -1.31 -24.69 -20.57
C LYS A 291 -0.01 -25.39 -20.20
N LEU A 292 0.73 -24.91 -19.21
CA LEU A 292 1.99 -25.52 -18.76
C LEU A 292 1.77 -26.61 -17.72
N THR A 293 0.80 -26.44 -16.81
CA THR A 293 0.56 -27.39 -15.71
C THR A 293 -0.66 -28.27 -15.91
N GLN A 294 -1.53 -27.95 -16.87
CA GLN A 294 -2.81 -28.64 -17.18
C GLN A 294 -3.75 -28.65 -15.96
N THR A 295 -3.67 -27.62 -15.10
CA THR A 295 -4.46 -27.48 -13.88
C THR A 295 -5.10 -26.10 -13.80
N ASN A 296 -6.19 -25.99 -13.02
CA ASN A 296 -6.74 -24.69 -12.66
C ASN A 296 -5.88 -24.06 -11.56
N ARG A 297 -5.54 -22.79 -11.74
CA ARG A 297 -4.69 -22.07 -10.78
C ARG A 297 -5.39 -20.84 -10.27
N TYR A 298 -5.23 -20.54 -8.98
CA TYR A 298 -5.86 -19.38 -8.36
C TYR A 298 -5.03 -18.81 -7.21
N LEU A 299 -5.27 -17.53 -6.95
CA LEU A 299 -4.86 -16.80 -5.76
C LEU A 299 -6.05 -16.03 -5.22
N ILE A 300 -6.27 -16.07 -3.92
CA ILE A 300 -7.26 -15.26 -3.21
C ILE A 300 -6.55 -14.56 -2.06
N LYS A 301 -6.68 -13.24 -1.99
CA LYS A 301 -6.26 -12.41 -0.86
C LYS A 301 -7.45 -11.55 -0.44
N SER A 302 -7.87 -11.66 0.79
CA SER A 302 -9.01 -10.90 1.31
C SER A 302 -8.70 -10.38 2.70
N ASN A 303 -8.84 -9.08 2.89
CA ASN A 303 -8.76 -8.45 4.19
C ASN A 303 -10.02 -7.63 4.49
N HIS A 304 -10.39 -7.58 5.74
CA HIS A 304 -11.53 -6.83 6.24
C HIS A 304 -11.30 -6.38 7.66
N LEU A 305 -11.78 -5.19 7.99
CA LEU A 305 -11.83 -4.66 9.34
C LEU A 305 -13.16 -3.92 9.51
N GLN A 306 -13.85 -4.18 10.63
CA GLN A 306 -15.11 -3.51 10.96
C GLN A 306 -15.22 -3.23 12.45
N ASP A 307 -15.73 -2.06 12.79
CA ASP A 307 -16.18 -1.71 14.12
C ASP A 307 -17.58 -2.30 14.37
N LEU A 308 -17.73 -3.08 15.43
CA LEU A 308 -19.02 -3.67 15.87
C LEU A 308 -19.72 -2.82 16.94
N ALA A 309 -18.92 -2.17 17.77
CA ALA A 309 -19.35 -1.23 18.81
C ALA A 309 -18.13 -0.36 19.20
N PRO A 310 -18.31 0.72 19.97
CA PRO A 310 -17.18 1.46 20.52
C PRO A 310 -16.19 0.54 21.24
N GLY A 311 -14.95 0.52 20.76
CA GLY A 311 -13.89 -0.34 21.27
C GLY A 311 -13.95 -1.81 20.84
N TRP A 312 -14.97 -2.24 20.08
CA TRP A 312 -15.09 -3.61 19.60
C TRP A 312 -14.94 -3.69 18.09
N THR A 313 -13.89 -4.38 17.62
CA THR A 313 -13.60 -4.60 16.22
C THR A 313 -13.57 -6.08 15.88
N TYR A 314 -13.83 -6.41 14.62
CA TYR A 314 -13.47 -7.71 14.06
C TYR A 314 -12.77 -7.54 12.73
N SER A 315 -11.95 -8.51 12.37
CA SER A 315 -11.20 -8.51 11.13
C SER A 315 -10.95 -9.93 10.63
N TRP A 316 -10.76 -10.05 9.31
CA TRP A 316 -10.13 -11.22 8.73
C TRP A 316 -9.00 -10.82 7.79
N ASP A 317 -8.03 -11.73 7.66
CA ASP A 317 -6.97 -11.72 6.66
C ASP A 317 -6.82 -13.15 6.12
N ILE A 318 -7.31 -13.38 4.92
CA ILE A 318 -7.41 -14.72 4.33
C ILE A 318 -6.65 -14.73 3.01
N ASN A 319 -5.56 -15.50 2.98
CA ASN A 319 -4.71 -15.65 1.81
C ASN A 319 -4.62 -17.13 1.43
N THR A 320 -4.85 -17.46 0.16
CA THR A 320 -4.74 -18.84 -0.33
C THR A 320 -4.34 -18.88 -1.80
N ALA A 321 -3.51 -19.87 -2.14
CA ALA A 321 -3.09 -20.15 -3.51
C ALA A 321 -3.37 -21.61 -3.86
N SER A 322 -3.54 -21.89 -5.15
CA SER A 322 -3.82 -23.23 -5.66
C SER A 322 -2.70 -24.24 -5.42
N ASP A 323 -1.45 -23.78 -5.45
CA ASP A 323 -0.27 -24.64 -5.44
C ASP A 323 1.01 -23.92 -4.98
N ASN A 324 2.04 -24.71 -4.68
CA ASN A 324 3.33 -24.24 -4.17
C ASN A 324 4.10 -23.34 -5.15
N ASN A 325 3.88 -23.49 -6.45
CA ASN A 325 4.60 -22.76 -7.49
C ASN A 325 3.92 -21.45 -7.89
N TYR A 326 2.72 -21.19 -7.39
CA TYR A 326 1.97 -19.98 -7.75
C TYR A 326 2.80 -18.70 -7.59
N PRO A 327 3.48 -18.46 -6.44
CA PRO A 327 4.32 -17.26 -6.27
C PRO A 327 5.47 -17.19 -7.27
N ASN A 328 6.11 -18.31 -7.58
CA ASN A 328 7.23 -18.34 -8.52
C ASN A 328 6.82 -17.97 -9.94
N ASP A 329 5.59 -18.31 -10.34
CA ASP A 329 5.11 -18.21 -11.72
C ASP A 329 4.44 -16.86 -12.00
N PHE A 330 3.77 -16.27 -11.01
CA PHE A 330 2.92 -15.10 -11.20
C PHE A 330 3.37 -13.87 -10.42
N SER A 331 4.35 -13.99 -9.51
CA SER A 331 4.84 -12.81 -8.78
C SER A 331 5.53 -11.81 -9.69
N LYS A 332 5.24 -10.54 -9.45
CA LYS A 332 5.77 -9.41 -10.20
C LYS A 332 7.00 -8.76 -9.56
N ASN A 333 7.39 -9.24 -8.37
CA ASN A 333 8.54 -8.74 -7.61
C ASN A 333 9.10 -9.80 -6.65
N VAL A 334 10.26 -9.50 -6.05
CA VAL A 334 10.94 -10.40 -5.09
C VAL A 334 10.09 -10.69 -3.87
N ALA A 335 9.43 -9.68 -3.31
CA ALA A 335 8.63 -9.86 -2.09
C ALA A 335 7.48 -10.86 -2.31
N GLY A 336 6.74 -10.73 -3.42
CA GLY A 336 5.67 -11.68 -3.75
C GLY A 336 6.17 -13.10 -4.02
N SER A 337 7.35 -13.24 -4.65
CA SER A 337 7.93 -14.58 -4.87
C SER A 337 8.48 -15.23 -3.59
N ALA A 338 8.85 -14.42 -2.61
CA ALA A 338 9.33 -14.88 -1.31
C ALA A 338 8.20 -15.20 -0.31
N GLU A 339 6.97 -14.84 -0.61
CA GLU A 339 5.79 -15.09 0.25
C GLU A 339 5.43 -16.59 0.21
N ARG A 340 5.90 -17.33 1.22
CA ARG A 340 5.75 -18.78 1.32
C ARG A 340 4.81 -19.22 2.43
N GLN A 341 4.38 -18.32 3.30
CA GLN A 341 3.45 -18.58 4.40
C GLN A 341 2.25 -17.66 4.24
N LEU A 342 1.17 -18.19 3.68
CA LEU A 342 -0.06 -17.44 3.44
C LEU A 342 -0.93 -17.50 4.70
N LEU A 343 -1.07 -16.35 5.36
CA LEU A 343 -1.85 -16.20 6.58
C LEU A 343 -3.34 -16.37 6.32
N ARG A 344 -4.03 -17.08 7.22
CA ARG A 344 -5.48 -17.14 7.33
C ARG A 344 -5.86 -16.87 8.78
N GLU A 345 -6.37 -15.69 9.03
CA GLU A 345 -6.72 -15.24 10.38
C GLU A 345 -8.15 -14.69 10.42
N LEU A 346 -8.85 -15.02 11.48
CA LEU A 346 -10.05 -14.34 11.94
C LEU A 346 -9.76 -13.80 13.35
N ARG A 347 -9.99 -12.51 13.57
CA ARG A 347 -9.69 -11.82 14.81
C ARG A 347 -10.87 -10.96 15.25
N SER A 348 -11.15 -10.98 16.56
CA SER A 348 -12.05 -10.03 17.22
C SER A 348 -11.33 -9.42 18.40
N GLU A 349 -11.40 -8.11 18.56
CA GLU A 349 -10.74 -7.37 19.61
C GLU A 349 -11.74 -6.41 20.28
N TYR A 350 -11.82 -6.50 21.60
CA TYR A 350 -12.53 -5.53 22.41
C TYR A 350 -11.53 -4.78 23.28
N ARG A 351 -11.53 -3.47 23.21
CA ARG A 351 -10.61 -2.59 23.93
C ARG A 351 -11.35 -1.52 24.70
N THR A 352 -10.96 -1.36 25.95
CA THR A 352 -11.37 -0.26 26.82
C THR A 352 -10.14 0.58 27.18
N GLU A 353 -10.29 1.55 28.05
CA GLU A 353 -9.20 2.38 28.53
C GLU A 353 -8.11 1.56 29.25
N ASN A 354 -8.53 0.60 30.08
CA ASN A 354 -7.62 -0.12 30.98
C ASN A 354 -7.44 -1.61 30.64
N TRP A 355 -8.20 -2.17 29.70
CA TRP A 355 -8.05 -3.58 29.33
C TRP A 355 -8.46 -3.84 27.89
N SER A 356 -7.94 -4.91 27.33
CA SER A 356 -8.32 -5.42 26.02
C SER A 356 -8.42 -6.94 26.02
N LEU A 357 -9.32 -7.45 25.20
CA LEU A 357 -9.52 -8.88 24.94
C LEU A 357 -9.43 -9.11 23.43
N THR A 358 -8.50 -9.94 23.01
CA THR A 358 -8.36 -10.36 21.62
C THR A 358 -8.62 -11.86 21.51
N VAL A 359 -9.55 -12.23 20.65
CA VAL A 359 -9.81 -13.63 20.26
C VAL A 359 -9.44 -13.80 18.82
N ARG A 360 -8.62 -14.79 18.49
CA ARG A 360 -8.23 -15.07 17.11
C ARG A 360 -8.20 -16.57 16.83
N ALA A 361 -8.49 -16.91 15.56
CA ALA A 361 -8.23 -18.20 14.97
C ALA A 361 -7.29 -17.99 13.79
N GLN A 362 -6.13 -18.66 13.81
CA GLN A 362 -5.06 -18.42 12.86
C GLN A 362 -4.44 -19.73 12.36
N ASN A 363 -4.26 -19.84 11.06
CA ASN A 363 -3.46 -20.90 10.45
C ASN A 363 -2.70 -20.39 9.22
N TYR A 364 -1.84 -21.23 8.65
CA TYR A 364 -1.04 -20.88 7.48
C TYR A 364 -1.16 -21.94 6.39
N GLN A 365 -1.34 -21.50 5.15
CA GLN A 365 -0.96 -22.33 4.02
C GLN A 365 0.53 -22.12 3.76
N VAL A 366 1.32 -23.18 3.86
CA VAL A 366 2.76 -23.13 3.59
C VAL A 366 3.04 -23.63 2.18
N LEU A 367 3.67 -22.80 1.38
CA LEU A 367 4.04 -23.08 -0.01
C LEU A 367 5.53 -23.43 -0.05
N GLN A 368 5.84 -24.69 -0.38
CA GLN A 368 7.23 -25.15 -0.46
C GLN A 368 7.91 -24.63 -1.75
N ASP A 369 9.19 -24.26 -1.64
CA ASP A 369 10.00 -24.01 -2.83
C ASP A 369 10.19 -25.33 -3.59
N PRO A 370 10.06 -25.37 -4.92
CA PRO A 370 10.34 -26.59 -5.70
C PRO A 370 11.74 -27.18 -5.44
N ALA A 371 12.72 -26.34 -5.19
CA ALA A 371 14.08 -26.77 -4.87
C ALA A 371 14.21 -27.50 -3.52
N ALA A 372 13.22 -27.35 -2.61
CA ALA A 372 13.20 -28.06 -1.33
C ALA A 372 13.03 -29.58 -1.47
N ALA A 373 12.63 -30.06 -2.63
CA ALA A 373 12.60 -31.50 -2.94
C ALA A 373 14.01 -32.07 -3.09
N GLU A 374 14.96 -31.27 -3.56
CA GLU A 374 16.37 -31.64 -3.77
C GLU A 374 17.28 -31.22 -2.61
N ASP A 375 16.93 -30.11 -1.92
CA ASP A 375 17.69 -29.59 -0.78
C ASP A 375 16.74 -29.35 0.42
N PRO A 376 16.76 -30.23 1.42
CA PRO A 376 15.94 -30.10 2.63
C PRO A 376 16.17 -28.79 3.41
N ASN A 377 17.33 -28.15 3.28
CA ASN A 377 17.60 -26.86 3.95
C ASN A 377 16.77 -25.71 3.39
N LEU A 378 16.20 -25.86 2.20
CA LEU A 378 15.29 -24.89 1.59
C LEU A 378 13.83 -25.12 1.98
N ARG A 379 13.55 -26.14 2.82
CA ARG A 379 12.19 -26.44 3.27
C ARG A 379 11.66 -25.34 4.18
N VAL A 380 10.50 -24.80 3.82
CA VAL A 380 9.80 -23.79 4.63
C VAL A 380 9.12 -24.50 5.80
N THR A 381 9.50 -24.14 7.02
CA THR A 381 8.91 -24.70 8.24
C THR A 381 7.46 -24.19 8.41
N ARG A 382 6.54 -25.12 8.71
CA ARG A 382 5.16 -24.79 9.02
C ARG A 382 5.08 -24.25 10.46
N PRO A 383 4.52 -23.05 10.69
CA PRO A 383 4.18 -22.59 12.02
C PRO A 383 3.02 -23.40 12.64
N TYR A 384 2.90 -23.37 13.96
CA TYR A 384 1.73 -23.89 14.63
C TYR A 384 0.48 -23.09 14.30
N ASP A 385 -0.62 -23.81 14.05
CA ASP A 385 -1.96 -23.21 13.99
C ASP A 385 -2.41 -22.85 15.41
N ARG A 386 -3.08 -21.71 15.58
CA ARG A 386 -3.64 -21.24 16.85
C ARG A 386 -5.16 -21.20 16.75
N LEU A 387 -5.85 -22.19 17.34
CA LEU A 387 -7.25 -22.50 17.08
C LEU A 387 -8.05 -22.90 18.35
N PRO A 388 -8.55 -21.97 19.16
CA PRO A 388 -8.38 -20.52 19.16
C PRO A 388 -7.18 -20.04 19.98
N SER A 389 -6.93 -18.72 19.91
CA SER A 389 -6.08 -17.99 20.85
C SER A 389 -6.87 -16.84 21.48
N VAL A 390 -6.88 -16.77 22.79
CA VAL A 390 -7.54 -15.71 23.58
C VAL A 390 -6.45 -14.98 24.35
N ASN A 391 -6.28 -13.69 24.09
CA ASN A 391 -5.32 -12.83 24.77
C ASN A 391 -6.07 -11.76 25.55
N PHE A 392 -5.77 -11.65 26.82
CA PHE A 392 -6.31 -10.64 27.72
C PHE A 392 -5.16 -9.78 28.24
N HIS A 393 -5.31 -8.48 28.13
CA HIS A 393 -4.40 -7.50 28.71
C HIS A 393 -5.19 -6.54 29.58
N ALA A 394 -4.68 -6.23 30.76
CA ALA A 394 -5.20 -5.19 31.65
C ALA A 394 -4.03 -4.44 32.27
N GLY A 395 -4.17 -3.13 32.46
CA GLY A 395 -3.13 -2.34 33.12
C GLY A 395 -3.55 -0.90 33.35
N GLN A 396 -2.82 -0.26 34.26
CA GLN A 396 -3.02 1.14 34.57
C GLN A 396 -1.67 1.76 34.96
N PHE A 397 -1.40 2.91 34.41
CA PHE A 397 -0.27 3.77 34.80
C PHE A 397 -0.67 4.67 35.96
N ASP A 398 0.31 5.04 36.81
CA ASP A 398 0.13 5.93 37.95
C ASP A 398 -1.04 5.55 38.86
N ALA A 399 -1.23 4.24 39.05
CA ALA A 399 -2.23 3.70 39.96
C ALA A 399 -1.68 3.73 41.41
N PHE A 400 -2.55 3.91 42.39
CA PHE A 400 -2.26 3.74 43.82
C PHE A 400 -0.93 4.37 44.30
N GLY A 401 -0.73 5.67 44.04
CA GLY A 401 0.45 6.40 44.51
C GLY A 401 1.69 6.26 43.66
N GLY A 402 1.55 6.13 42.36
CA GLY A 402 2.65 6.15 41.38
C GLY A 402 3.10 4.76 40.92
N PHE A 403 2.39 3.69 41.27
CA PHE A 403 2.67 2.37 40.73
C PHE A 403 2.03 2.19 39.34
N ASP A 404 2.77 1.60 38.44
CA ASP A 404 2.25 1.04 37.20
C ASP A 404 2.04 -0.47 37.40
N TRP A 405 0.92 -0.98 36.95
CA TRP A 405 0.70 -2.43 36.91
C TRP A 405 0.15 -2.88 35.58
N SER A 406 0.50 -4.09 35.18
CA SER A 406 -0.18 -4.77 34.10
C SER A 406 -0.32 -6.26 34.32
N PHE A 407 -1.29 -6.85 33.65
CA PHE A 407 -1.56 -8.27 33.66
C PHE A 407 -1.81 -8.72 32.21
N ASP A 408 -0.94 -9.57 31.71
CA ASP A 408 -1.05 -10.21 30.41
C ASP A 408 -1.40 -11.67 30.59
N SER A 409 -2.40 -12.17 29.88
CA SER A 409 -2.78 -13.57 29.89
C SER A 409 -3.09 -14.06 28.47
N GLU A 410 -2.69 -15.29 28.19
CA GLU A 410 -2.93 -15.96 26.91
C GLU A 410 -3.44 -17.37 27.16
N LEU A 411 -4.57 -17.73 26.54
CA LEU A 411 -5.06 -19.12 26.45
C LEU A 411 -5.06 -19.49 24.95
N THR A 412 -4.20 -20.42 24.55
CA THR A 412 -4.06 -20.80 23.15
C THR A 412 -4.04 -22.32 22.99
N ARG A 413 -4.82 -22.81 22.01
CA ARG A 413 -4.72 -24.16 21.50
C ARG A 413 -3.81 -24.18 20.29
N PHE A 414 -2.68 -24.90 20.39
CA PHE A 414 -1.72 -25.11 19.32
C PHE A 414 -1.97 -26.44 18.62
N TRP A 415 -1.98 -26.41 17.30
CA TRP A 415 -2.13 -27.60 16.48
C TRP A 415 -1.08 -27.65 15.37
N HIS A 416 -0.49 -28.82 15.17
CA HIS A 416 0.49 -29.09 14.09
C HIS A 416 0.33 -30.53 13.62
N PRO A 417 0.45 -30.85 12.31
CA PRO A 417 0.28 -32.21 11.82
C PRO A 417 1.36 -33.19 12.27
N GLU A 418 2.60 -32.71 12.46
CA GLU A 418 3.81 -33.54 12.64
C GLU A 418 4.53 -33.24 13.99
N SER A 419 3.96 -32.42 14.85
CA SER A 419 4.59 -32.03 16.12
C SER A 419 3.59 -32.08 17.28
N VAL A 420 4.08 -32.04 18.53
CA VAL A 420 3.26 -32.06 19.74
C VAL A 420 2.18 -30.97 19.66
N ARG A 421 0.96 -31.33 20.05
CA ARG A 421 -0.20 -30.42 20.12
C ARG A 421 -0.51 -30.12 21.56
N GLY A 422 -1.24 -29.05 21.82
CA GLY A 422 -1.67 -28.81 23.20
C GLY A 422 -2.33 -27.47 23.41
N ASN A 423 -2.83 -27.32 24.64
CA ASN A 423 -3.32 -26.05 25.14
C ASN A 423 -2.23 -25.43 26.03
N ARG A 424 -2.07 -24.12 25.93
CA ARG A 424 -1.18 -23.33 26.80
C ARG A 424 -1.98 -22.23 27.47
N LEU A 425 -1.83 -22.09 28.78
CA LEU A 425 -2.25 -20.92 29.53
C LEU A 425 -1.00 -20.20 30.02
N VAL A 426 -0.93 -18.89 29.76
CA VAL A 426 0.12 -18.01 30.28
C VAL A 426 -0.50 -16.90 31.09
N ALA A 427 0.15 -16.50 32.18
CA ALA A 427 -0.23 -15.34 32.97
C ALA A 427 1.03 -14.60 33.45
N VAL A 428 1.08 -13.30 33.16
CA VAL A 428 2.21 -12.44 33.48
C VAL A 428 1.76 -11.17 34.19
N PRO A 429 1.48 -11.25 35.53
CA PRO A 429 1.32 -10.05 36.34
C PRO A 429 2.67 -9.34 36.51
N GLN A 430 2.65 -8.02 36.42
CA GLN A 430 3.83 -7.18 36.67
C GLN A 430 3.44 -5.87 37.35
N VAL A 431 4.37 -5.35 38.16
CA VAL A 431 4.25 -4.07 38.84
C VAL A 431 5.59 -3.33 38.75
N SER A 432 5.55 -2.05 38.47
CA SER A 432 6.71 -1.16 38.47
C SER A 432 6.42 0.15 39.18
N TYR A 433 7.48 0.81 39.62
CA TYR A 433 7.39 2.11 40.29
C TYR A 433 8.35 3.11 39.61
N PRO A 434 7.90 3.85 38.57
CA PRO A 434 8.74 4.78 37.86
C PRO A 434 8.99 6.08 38.65
N ILE A 435 10.23 6.33 39.01
CA ILE A 435 10.70 7.58 39.61
C ILE A 435 11.34 8.39 38.49
N ILE A 436 10.62 9.37 37.93
CA ILE A 436 11.08 10.19 36.81
C ILE A 436 11.29 11.62 37.27
N ARG A 437 12.47 12.18 36.97
CA ARG A 437 12.86 13.57 37.24
C ARG A 437 13.56 14.13 35.99
N PRO A 438 13.67 15.44 35.80
CA PRO A 438 14.24 16.02 34.59
C PRO A 438 15.64 15.52 34.21
N GLY A 439 16.47 15.15 35.17
CA GLY A 439 17.85 14.70 34.92
C GLY A 439 18.08 13.19 35.12
N TYR A 440 17.10 12.43 35.62
CA TYR A 440 17.27 11.01 35.86
C TYR A 440 15.93 10.26 35.94
N PHE A 441 16.00 8.97 35.73
CA PHE A 441 14.92 8.06 36.05
C PHE A 441 15.44 6.79 36.73
N ILE A 442 14.59 6.19 37.58
CA ILE A 442 14.82 4.88 38.21
C ILE A 442 13.49 4.15 38.26
N THR A 443 13.41 2.98 37.66
CA THR A 443 12.19 2.16 37.56
C THR A 443 12.45 0.74 38.01
N PRO A 444 12.25 0.42 39.30
CA PRO A 444 12.20 -0.96 39.73
C PRO A 444 10.92 -1.64 39.21
N LYS A 445 11.03 -2.93 38.87
CA LYS A 445 9.92 -3.73 38.34
C LYS A 445 10.04 -5.15 38.82
N VAL A 446 8.89 -5.74 39.14
CA VAL A 446 8.74 -7.16 39.47
C VAL A 446 7.67 -7.74 38.56
N MET A 447 7.95 -8.90 37.99
CA MET A 447 6.99 -9.67 37.21
C MET A 447 7.08 -11.16 37.53
N LEU A 448 5.97 -11.87 37.31
CA LEU A 448 5.89 -13.32 37.42
C LEU A 448 5.43 -13.88 36.07
N SER A 449 6.25 -14.72 35.44
CA SER A 449 5.87 -15.45 34.24
C SER A 449 5.39 -16.85 34.61
N ALA A 450 4.09 -17.09 34.58
CA ALA A 450 3.47 -18.37 34.87
C ALA A 450 2.93 -19.00 33.59
N SER A 451 3.21 -20.30 33.39
CA SER A 451 2.68 -21.07 32.25
C SER A 451 2.23 -22.45 32.68
N ALA A 452 1.15 -22.93 32.07
CA ALA A 452 0.62 -24.28 32.25
C ALA A 452 0.22 -24.86 30.90
N TYR A 453 0.49 -26.15 30.71
CA TYR A 453 0.26 -26.83 29.47
C TYR A 453 -0.62 -28.06 29.66
N GLN A 454 -1.35 -28.41 28.59
CA GLN A 454 -2.01 -29.70 28.45
C GLN A 454 -1.64 -30.23 27.05
N LEU A 455 -0.77 -31.25 26.99
CA LEU A 455 -0.09 -31.72 25.79
C LEU A 455 -0.68 -33.04 25.29
N ASP A 456 -0.75 -33.16 23.97
CA ASP A 456 -1.12 -34.37 23.25
C ASP A 456 0.05 -34.78 22.33
N TYR A 457 0.66 -35.92 22.62
CA TYR A 457 1.76 -36.49 21.89
C TYR A 457 1.34 -37.59 20.90
N HIS A 458 0.05 -37.74 20.63
CA HIS A 458 -0.47 -38.82 19.79
C HIS A 458 0.20 -38.83 18.40
N GLY A 459 0.82 -39.94 18.04
CA GLY A 459 1.51 -40.13 16.77
C GLY A 459 2.91 -39.50 16.70
N ILE A 460 3.50 -39.08 17.82
CA ILE A 460 4.86 -38.54 17.87
C ILE A 460 5.82 -39.59 18.42
N ASP A 461 6.79 -39.99 17.61
CA ASP A 461 7.82 -40.95 18.02
C ASP A 461 8.73 -40.34 19.11
N GLY A 462 9.15 -41.20 20.08
CA GLY A 462 10.04 -40.79 21.18
C GLY A 462 9.35 -39.92 22.26
N SER A 463 8.03 -39.89 22.29
CA SER A 463 7.25 -39.14 23.29
C SER A 463 6.90 -39.92 24.57
N ALA A 464 7.21 -41.24 24.60
CA ALA A 464 6.92 -42.10 25.75
C ALA A 464 7.60 -41.57 27.01
N GLY A 465 6.79 -41.39 28.07
CA GLY A 465 7.29 -40.91 29.37
C GLY A 465 7.41 -39.38 29.50
N LYS A 466 7.15 -38.60 28.45
CA LYS A 466 7.13 -37.14 28.58
C LYS A 466 5.87 -36.67 29.34
N PRO A 467 5.99 -35.66 30.22
CA PRO A 467 4.83 -35.16 30.98
C PRO A 467 3.81 -34.49 30.04
N THR A 468 2.54 -34.76 30.28
CA THR A 468 1.43 -34.19 29.49
C THR A 468 0.91 -32.87 30.04
N SER A 469 1.29 -32.50 31.26
CA SER A 469 0.80 -31.28 31.93
C SER A 469 1.93 -30.54 32.67
N PRO A 470 3.01 -30.15 31.98
CA PRO A 470 4.08 -29.36 32.60
C PRO A 470 3.57 -27.95 32.95
N SER A 471 4.12 -27.38 34.03
CA SER A 471 3.85 -26.00 34.43
C SER A 471 5.10 -25.34 35.01
N SER A 472 5.15 -24.02 34.94
CA SER A 472 6.22 -23.23 35.56
C SER A 472 5.71 -21.89 36.09
N ALA A 473 6.41 -21.35 37.07
CA ALA A 473 6.23 -20.00 37.58
C ALA A 473 7.61 -19.40 37.88
N ILE A 474 7.96 -18.36 37.15
CA ILE A 474 9.32 -17.81 37.14
C ILE A 474 9.25 -16.31 37.46
N PRO A 475 9.72 -15.89 38.66
CA PRO A 475 9.79 -14.47 38.99
C PRO A 475 10.96 -13.81 38.29
N THR A 476 10.77 -12.56 37.87
CA THR A 476 11.82 -11.69 37.35
C THR A 476 11.78 -10.35 38.05
N VAL A 477 12.94 -9.87 38.43
CA VAL A 477 13.12 -8.52 38.97
C VAL A 477 14.01 -7.73 38.06
N SER A 478 13.64 -6.50 37.74
CA SER A 478 14.48 -5.59 36.95
C SER A 478 14.55 -4.22 37.59
N LEU A 479 15.66 -3.54 37.30
CA LEU A 479 15.90 -2.16 37.69
C LEU A 479 16.44 -1.40 36.48
N ASP A 480 15.66 -0.50 35.95
CA ASP A 480 16.03 0.37 34.85
C ASP A 480 16.35 1.77 35.38
N SER A 481 17.51 2.30 35.04
CA SER A 481 17.94 3.61 35.52
C SER A 481 18.76 4.35 34.48
N GLY A 482 18.61 5.66 34.42
CA GLY A 482 19.36 6.49 33.50
C GLY A 482 19.53 7.93 34.00
N LEU A 483 20.54 8.57 33.46
CA LEU A 483 20.84 9.99 33.67
C LEU A 483 20.74 10.71 32.34
N VAL A 484 20.43 12.01 32.38
CA VAL A 484 20.42 12.89 31.19
C VAL A 484 21.28 14.08 31.49
N PHE A 485 22.37 14.22 30.74
CA PHE A 485 23.23 15.39 30.75
C PHE A 485 23.07 16.18 29.47
N GLU A 486 23.08 17.49 29.55
CA GLU A 486 22.92 18.36 28.39
C GLU A 486 24.06 19.40 28.34
N ARG A 487 24.49 19.73 27.13
CA ARG A 487 25.41 20.82 26.87
C ARG A 487 25.07 21.55 25.58
N PRO A 488 25.39 22.85 25.46
CA PRO A 488 25.34 23.53 24.16
C PRO A 488 26.26 22.86 23.15
N SER A 489 25.81 22.79 21.89
CA SER A 489 26.58 22.18 20.80
C SER A 489 26.41 22.96 19.51
N THR A 490 27.50 23.14 18.78
CA THR A 490 27.51 23.80 17.45
C THR A 490 27.78 22.81 16.30
N ILE A 491 27.84 21.51 16.59
CA ILE A 491 28.30 20.46 15.62
C ILE A 491 27.46 20.40 14.36
N PHE A 492 26.15 20.67 14.42
CA PHE A 492 25.27 20.66 13.26
C PHE A 492 24.79 22.05 12.83
N GLY A 493 25.68 23.06 12.93
CA GLY A 493 25.53 24.32 12.19
C GLY A 493 24.59 25.36 12.81
N GLY A 494 24.45 25.40 14.12
CA GLY A 494 23.57 26.39 14.73
C GLY A 494 24.12 26.92 16.08
N VAL A 495 24.03 28.22 16.28
CA VAL A 495 24.07 28.80 17.63
C VAL A 495 22.78 28.37 18.32
N GLY A 496 22.87 27.64 19.45
CA GLY A 496 21.70 27.21 20.23
C GLY A 496 21.31 25.71 20.07
N GLY A 497 22.11 24.90 19.38
CA GLY A 497 21.93 23.43 19.39
C GLY A 497 22.31 22.84 20.75
N THR A 498 21.78 21.65 21.05
CA THR A 498 22.00 20.90 22.28
C THR A 498 22.55 19.50 21.98
N GLN A 499 23.58 19.10 22.73
CA GLN A 499 23.99 17.69 22.78
C GLN A 499 23.58 17.10 24.13
N THR A 500 22.93 15.95 24.09
CA THR A 500 22.65 15.13 25.26
C THR A 500 23.68 14.02 25.42
N LEU A 501 23.89 13.57 26.65
CA LEU A 501 24.62 12.36 27.00
C LEU A 501 23.76 11.58 28.01
N GLU A 502 23.31 10.39 27.64
CA GLU A 502 22.30 9.61 28.34
C GLU A 502 22.84 8.23 28.70
N PRO A 503 23.62 8.10 29.78
CA PRO A 503 23.99 6.78 30.30
C PRO A 503 22.77 6.08 30.90
N ARG A 504 22.62 4.79 30.60
CA ARG A 504 21.54 3.93 31.10
C ARG A 504 22.10 2.60 31.60
N LEU A 505 21.62 2.17 32.76
CA LEU A 505 21.91 0.87 33.35
C LEU A 505 20.60 0.12 33.55
N PHE A 506 20.58 -1.12 33.06
CA PHE A 506 19.42 -1.99 33.18
C PHE A 506 19.86 -3.34 33.77
N TYR A 507 19.49 -3.58 35.03
CA TYR A 507 19.76 -4.84 35.72
C TYR A 507 18.55 -5.75 35.65
N VAL A 508 18.80 -7.06 35.43
CA VAL A 508 17.76 -8.11 35.40
C VAL A 508 18.24 -9.31 36.17
N TYR A 509 17.37 -9.82 37.03
CA TYR A 509 17.55 -11.07 37.71
C TYR A 509 16.32 -11.98 37.50
N THR A 510 16.56 -13.17 36.91
CA THR A 510 15.58 -14.26 36.73
C THR A 510 16.25 -15.56 37.14
N PRO A 511 15.76 -16.27 38.17
CA PRO A 511 16.35 -17.54 38.62
C PRO A 511 16.19 -18.61 37.55
N TYR A 512 17.17 -19.48 37.42
CA TYR A 512 17.05 -20.67 36.59
C TYR A 512 15.90 -21.57 37.04
N ARG A 513 15.10 -22.01 36.08
CA ARG A 513 14.14 -23.11 36.22
C ARG A 513 14.29 -24.04 35.03
N ASP A 514 14.24 -25.34 35.29
CA ASP A 514 14.24 -26.34 34.21
C ASP A 514 12.91 -26.26 33.45
N GLN A 515 13.01 -26.06 32.16
CA GLN A 515 11.90 -25.92 31.22
C GLN A 515 12.02 -26.95 30.08
N SER A 516 12.87 -27.97 30.24
CA SER A 516 13.13 -29.00 29.20
C SER A 516 11.90 -29.82 28.86
N THR A 517 10.97 -29.95 29.81
CA THR A 517 9.71 -30.69 29.64
C THR A 517 8.61 -29.88 28.93
N GLN A 518 8.79 -28.58 28.77
CA GLN A 518 7.85 -27.71 28.06
C GLN A 518 8.07 -27.79 26.56
N PRO A 519 7.01 -27.80 25.74
CA PRO A 519 7.15 -27.73 24.28
C PRO A 519 7.68 -26.37 23.86
N ASN A 520 8.09 -26.27 22.59
CA ASN A 520 8.33 -25.00 21.94
C ASN A 520 7.29 -24.81 20.83
N PHE A 521 6.24 -24.04 21.11
CA PHE A 521 5.17 -23.72 20.16
C PHE A 521 5.49 -22.47 19.34
N ASP A 522 6.01 -21.41 19.98
CA ASP A 522 6.20 -20.10 19.36
C ASP A 522 7.39 -19.30 19.90
N THR A 523 8.28 -19.95 20.64
CA THR A 523 9.44 -19.27 21.19
C THR A 523 10.63 -19.34 20.25
N ALA A 524 11.30 -18.21 20.08
CA ALA A 524 12.55 -18.07 19.34
C ALA A 524 13.49 -17.10 20.06
N ASP A 525 14.78 -17.14 19.72
CA ASP A 525 15.71 -16.10 20.16
C ASP A 525 15.29 -14.75 19.57
N ALA A 526 15.22 -13.72 20.40
CA ALA A 526 14.75 -12.38 20.00
C ALA A 526 15.74 -11.66 19.07
N GLY A 527 16.92 -12.21 18.83
CA GLY A 527 18.00 -11.55 18.11
C GLY A 527 18.59 -10.39 18.94
N PHE A 528 19.90 -10.36 19.07
CA PHE A 528 20.57 -9.35 19.88
C PHE A 528 20.65 -8.03 19.13
N ASN A 529 19.90 -7.01 19.59
CA ASN A 529 19.82 -5.69 19.00
C ASN A 529 19.56 -4.62 20.06
N LEU A 530 19.58 -3.34 19.68
CA LEU A 530 19.42 -2.22 20.62
C LEU A 530 18.06 -2.18 21.34
N THR A 531 17.01 -2.76 20.80
CA THR A 531 15.72 -2.85 21.46
C THR A 531 15.73 -4.01 22.46
N GLN A 532 16.25 -5.15 22.07
CA GLN A 532 16.28 -6.38 22.88
C GLN A 532 17.32 -6.34 24.00
N ILE A 533 18.33 -5.47 23.90
CA ILE A 533 19.35 -5.34 24.96
C ILE A 533 18.76 -4.85 26.29
N PHE A 534 17.57 -4.20 26.27
CA PHE A 534 16.82 -3.74 27.43
C PHE A 534 15.56 -4.58 27.72
N SER A 535 15.47 -5.80 27.22
CA SER A 535 14.39 -6.74 27.56
C SER A 535 14.78 -7.63 28.74
N GLU A 536 13.80 -7.98 29.56
CA GLU A 536 13.97 -8.91 30.68
C GLU A 536 14.21 -10.33 30.19
N ASN A 537 13.56 -10.74 29.07
CA ASN A 537 13.71 -12.06 28.48
C ASN A 537 14.46 -11.95 27.14
N ARG A 538 15.42 -12.87 26.91
CA ARG A 538 16.13 -12.96 25.62
C ARG A 538 15.33 -13.68 24.55
N PHE A 539 14.26 -14.36 24.92
CA PHE A 539 13.35 -15.05 24.02
C PHE A 539 12.12 -14.21 23.72
N ILE A 540 11.61 -14.32 22.49
CA ILE A 540 10.25 -13.95 22.13
C ILE A 540 9.34 -15.18 22.32
N GLY A 541 8.02 -14.96 22.39
CA GLY A 541 7.06 -16.02 22.72
C GLY A 541 7.01 -16.31 24.23
N SER A 542 6.28 -17.36 24.61
CA SER A 542 5.96 -17.61 26.02
C SER A 542 6.37 -18.99 26.55
N ASP A 543 7.02 -19.83 25.72
CA ASP A 543 7.40 -21.18 26.13
C ASP A 543 8.74 -21.24 26.87
N ARG A 544 9.56 -20.21 26.74
CA ARG A 544 10.87 -20.13 27.41
C ARG A 544 11.07 -18.78 28.06
N ILE A 545 11.41 -18.78 29.33
CA ILE A 545 11.89 -17.63 30.08
C ILE A 545 13.35 -17.85 30.42
N GLY A 546 14.23 -17.01 29.84
CA GLY A 546 15.67 -17.11 30.05
C GLY A 546 16.05 -16.81 31.50
N ASP A 547 16.91 -17.64 32.07
CA ASP A 547 17.58 -17.30 33.34
C ASP A 547 18.50 -16.10 33.10
N ALA A 548 18.53 -15.17 34.00
CA ALA A 548 19.26 -13.93 33.92
C ALA A 548 19.82 -13.50 35.28
N ASN A 549 21.07 -13.09 35.29
CA ASN A 549 21.70 -12.26 36.29
C ASN A 549 22.69 -11.40 35.54
N GLN A 550 22.22 -10.22 35.15
CA GLN A 550 22.93 -9.43 34.13
C GLN A 550 22.67 -7.95 34.31
N VAL A 551 23.63 -7.15 33.84
CA VAL A 551 23.48 -5.71 33.69
C VAL A 551 23.76 -5.28 32.25
N THR A 552 22.88 -4.48 31.68
CA THR A 552 23.10 -3.81 30.41
C THR A 552 23.55 -2.39 30.70
N ALA A 553 24.70 -2.01 30.13
CA ALA A 553 25.17 -0.63 30.14
C ALA A 553 25.05 -0.05 28.73
N ALA A 554 24.43 1.09 28.61
CA ALA A 554 24.32 1.82 27.36
C ALA A 554 24.60 3.31 27.51
N LEU A 555 25.02 3.91 26.44
CA LEU A 555 25.30 5.33 26.32
C LEU A 555 24.68 5.84 25.03
N VAL A 556 23.75 6.79 25.16
CA VAL A 556 23.15 7.48 24.00
C VAL A 556 23.61 8.93 24.01
N SER A 557 24.01 9.44 22.85
CA SER A 557 24.29 10.87 22.64
C SER A 557 23.47 11.36 21.47
N ARG A 558 22.64 12.38 21.72
CA ARG A 558 21.80 13.02 20.71
C ARG A 558 22.30 14.41 20.42
N PHE A 559 22.25 14.78 19.16
CA PHE A 559 22.55 16.12 18.69
C PHE A 559 21.28 16.75 18.15
N LEU A 560 20.80 17.74 18.87
CA LEU A 560 19.55 18.46 18.59
C LEU A 560 19.88 19.84 18.02
N GLN A 561 19.15 20.29 17.04
CA GLN A 561 19.18 21.69 16.58
C GLN A 561 18.43 22.61 17.56
N GLN A 562 18.51 23.91 17.33
CA GLN A 562 17.82 24.93 18.12
C GLN A 562 16.28 24.74 18.13
N ASP A 563 15.71 24.23 17.06
CA ASP A 563 14.28 23.91 16.92
C ASP A 563 13.87 22.56 17.57
N GLY A 564 14.81 21.87 18.24
CA GLY A 564 14.60 20.58 18.89
C GLY A 564 14.67 19.37 17.94
N VAL A 565 14.91 19.57 16.65
CA VAL A 565 15.03 18.48 15.69
C VAL A 565 16.32 17.68 15.93
N GLU A 566 16.18 16.36 16.12
CA GLU A 566 17.31 15.43 16.26
C GLU A 566 18.01 15.24 14.93
N ARG A 567 19.30 15.60 14.87
CA ARG A 567 20.15 15.46 13.67
C ARG A 567 20.97 14.19 13.66
N LEU A 568 21.47 13.78 14.80
CA LEU A 568 22.25 12.56 14.94
C LEU A 568 22.02 11.97 16.32
N ARG A 569 21.86 10.65 16.34
CA ARG A 569 21.87 9.82 17.55
C ARG A 569 22.98 8.80 17.43
N LEU A 570 23.87 8.77 18.42
CA LEU A 570 24.87 7.76 18.58
C LEU A 570 24.48 6.88 19.77
N THR A 571 24.55 5.59 19.59
CA THR A 571 24.22 4.63 20.65
C THR A 571 25.34 3.60 20.76
N PHE A 572 25.75 3.34 21.98
CA PHE A 572 26.63 2.24 22.38
C PHE A 572 25.91 1.41 23.42
N GLY A 573 26.02 0.08 23.37
CA GLY A 573 25.44 -0.79 24.37
C GLY A 573 26.18 -2.12 24.50
N GLN A 574 26.27 -2.63 25.72
CA GLN A 574 26.81 -3.94 26.02
C GLN A 574 26.13 -4.52 27.27
N ARG A 575 25.94 -5.83 27.29
CA ARG A 575 25.39 -6.57 28.43
C ARG A 575 26.47 -7.40 29.06
N PHE A 576 26.52 -7.42 30.38
CA PHE A 576 27.45 -8.17 31.21
C PHE A 576 26.66 -9.22 31.97
N TYR A 577 27.14 -10.47 31.97
CA TYR A 577 26.53 -11.62 32.57
C TYR A 577 27.30 -12.01 33.83
N PHE A 578 26.60 -12.15 34.94
CA PHE A 578 27.19 -12.60 36.22
C PHE A 578 27.08 -14.11 36.40
N ASN A 579 26.15 -14.75 35.67
CA ASN A 579 25.95 -16.19 35.69
C ASN A 579 25.82 -16.72 34.25
N GLN A 580 26.18 -18.00 34.04
CA GLN A 580 25.93 -18.71 32.82
C GLN A 580 24.43 -18.82 32.53
N GLN A 581 24.01 -18.55 31.29
CA GLN A 581 22.63 -18.74 30.84
C GLN A 581 22.40 -20.21 30.48
N ARG A 582 21.50 -20.88 31.17
CA ARG A 582 21.28 -22.34 31.07
C ARG A 582 20.03 -22.71 30.27
N VAL A 583 19.01 -21.85 30.24
CA VAL A 583 17.77 -22.12 29.50
C VAL A 583 18.04 -22.03 28.00
N GLN A 584 17.61 -23.02 27.19
CA GLN A 584 17.86 -23.16 25.77
C GLN A 584 16.56 -23.41 25.00
N LEU A 585 16.55 -23.17 23.70
CA LEU A 585 15.43 -23.53 22.81
C LEU A 585 15.40 -25.01 22.47
N GLY A 586 16.53 -25.66 22.35
CA GLY A 586 16.70 -27.07 22.00
C GLY A 586 17.42 -27.87 23.08
N ASP A 587 17.63 -29.16 22.83
CA ASP A 587 18.24 -30.13 23.79
C ASP A 587 19.79 -30.09 23.77
N GLY A 588 20.39 -29.02 23.20
CA GLY A 588 21.86 -28.86 23.16
C GLY A 588 22.47 -28.51 24.53
N PRO A 589 23.80 -28.67 24.70
CA PRO A 589 24.48 -28.21 25.89
C PRO A 589 24.35 -26.66 25.99
N PRO A 590 24.37 -26.10 27.21
CA PRO A 590 24.43 -24.66 27.38
C PRO A 590 25.62 -24.06 26.63
N PRO A 591 25.49 -22.85 26.07
CA PRO A 591 26.60 -22.16 25.45
C PRO A 591 27.73 -21.98 26.49
N ASP A 592 28.97 -21.87 26.00
CA ASP A 592 30.11 -21.57 26.85
C ASP A 592 29.82 -20.35 27.72
N SER A 593 30.35 -20.35 28.96
CA SER A 593 30.16 -19.24 29.86
C SER A 593 30.82 -17.98 29.31
N VAL A 594 30.00 -17.07 28.77
CA VAL A 594 30.46 -15.75 28.36
C VAL A 594 30.15 -14.73 29.46
N THR A 595 31.07 -13.83 29.71
CA THR A 595 30.91 -12.79 30.73
C THR A 595 30.28 -11.52 30.20
N HIS A 596 30.22 -11.36 28.88
CA HIS A 596 29.64 -10.19 28.21
C HIS A 596 29.08 -10.57 26.83
N SER A 597 28.11 -9.78 26.41
CA SER A 597 27.54 -9.87 25.06
C SER A 597 28.44 -9.20 24.01
N ASP A 598 28.08 -9.36 22.77
CA ASP A 598 28.58 -8.52 21.70
C ASP A 598 28.35 -7.03 22.01
N ILE A 599 29.23 -6.19 21.47
CA ILE A 599 29.09 -4.75 21.51
C ILE A 599 28.10 -4.32 20.44
N LEU A 600 27.14 -3.48 20.82
CA LEU A 600 26.22 -2.82 19.88
C LEU A 600 26.61 -1.35 19.69
N LEU A 601 26.77 -0.96 18.44
CA LEU A 601 27.00 0.44 18.05
C LEU A 601 25.95 0.83 17.02
N ALA A 602 25.34 2.01 17.17
CA ALA A 602 24.46 2.55 16.14
C ALA A 602 24.69 4.06 15.97
N ALA A 603 24.49 4.51 14.73
CA ALA A 603 24.45 5.90 14.37
C ALA A 603 23.28 6.13 13.43
N THR A 604 22.30 6.92 13.86
CA THR A 604 21.10 7.20 13.08
C THR A 604 20.82 8.70 13.05
N GLY A 605 20.44 9.22 11.89
CA GLY A 605 20.05 10.62 11.81
C GLY A 605 20.18 11.24 10.43
N LYS A 606 19.70 12.46 10.35
CA LYS A 606 19.81 13.32 9.17
C LYS A 606 21.02 14.26 9.37
N VAL A 607 22.20 13.74 9.03
CA VAL A 607 23.48 14.41 9.28
C VAL A 607 23.66 15.71 8.49
N SER A 608 22.87 15.93 7.44
CA SER A 608 22.69 17.20 6.75
C SER A 608 21.28 17.28 6.18
N GLU A 609 20.89 18.42 5.60
CA GLU A 609 19.57 18.54 4.94
C GLU A 609 19.34 17.52 3.83
N THR A 610 20.40 17.02 3.25
CA THR A 610 20.37 16.13 2.09
C THR A 610 20.81 14.69 2.37
N TRP A 611 21.43 14.42 3.53
CA TRP A 611 21.99 13.12 3.87
C TRP A 611 21.35 12.52 5.11
N THR A 612 20.79 11.33 4.97
CA THR A 612 20.33 10.48 6.07
C THR A 612 21.24 9.27 6.17
N VAL A 613 21.62 8.90 7.39
CA VAL A 613 22.44 7.72 7.69
C VAL A 613 21.74 6.91 8.78
N ASP A 614 21.71 5.61 8.58
CA ASP A 614 21.26 4.63 9.56
C ASP A 614 22.25 3.47 9.57
N SER A 615 22.90 3.24 10.70
CA SER A 615 23.88 2.17 10.84
C SER A 615 23.73 1.44 12.17
N LEU A 616 23.92 0.13 12.12
CA LEU A 616 24.00 -0.74 13.29
C LEU A 616 25.16 -1.71 13.09
N VAL A 617 25.96 -1.88 14.14
CA VAL A 617 27.07 -2.82 14.18
C VAL A 617 26.97 -3.65 15.44
N GLN A 618 26.98 -4.97 15.31
CA GLN A 618 27.12 -5.94 16.39
C GLN A 618 28.48 -6.63 16.25
N TYR A 619 29.34 -6.37 17.21
CA TYR A 619 30.73 -6.85 17.20
C TYR A 619 31.02 -7.76 18.40
N ASN A 620 31.44 -8.97 18.14
CA ASN A 620 31.91 -9.90 19.17
C ASN A 620 33.39 -9.60 19.48
N ALA A 621 33.64 -9.06 20.66
CA ALA A 621 34.95 -8.64 21.08
C ALA A 621 35.85 -9.83 21.44
N SER A 622 35.27 -10.93 21.94
CA SER A 622 36.01 -12.15 22.31
C SER A 622 36.64 -12.85 21.10
N ASP A 623 35.86 -12.94 20.01
CA ASP A 623 36.27 -13.57 18.77
C ASP A 623 36.86 -12.57 17.75
N SER A 624 36.86 -11.29 18.07
CA SER A 624 37.25 -10.20 17.15
C SER A 624 36.50 -10.26 15.83
N ARG A 625 35.19 -10.49 15.86
CA ARG A 625 34.34 -10.74 14.66
C ARG A 625 33.12 -9.89 14.59
N LEU A 626 32.78 -9.43 13.37
CA LEU A 626 31.51 -8.81 13.05
C LEU A 626 30.42 -9.89 12.97
N MET A 627 29.37 -9.74 13.77
CA MET A 627 28.22 -10.66 13.81
C MET A 627 27.07 -10.15 12.95
N ASN A 628 26.74 -8.87 13.07
CA ASN A 628 25.71 -8.20 12.30
C ASN A 628 26.16 -6.79 11.95
N GLY A 629 25.88 -6.35 10.74
CA GLY A 629 26.19 -5.00 10.30
C GLY A 629 25.17 -4.51 9.27
N THR A 630 24.56 -3.36 9.56
CA THR A 630 23.74 -2.64 8.60
C THR A 630 24.27 -1.24 8.43
N LEU A 631 24.32 -0.78 7.18
CA LEU A 631 24.57 0.60 6.84
C LEU A 631 23.61 0.97 5.72
N THR A 632 22.71 1.89 5.99
CA THR A 632 21.83 2.47 4.99
C THR A 632 22.08 3.97 4.94
N THR A 633 22.28 4.50 3.75
CA THR A 633 22.42 5.93 3.54
C THR A 633 21.60 6.38 2.35
N GLN A 634 20.97 7.51 2.49
CA GLN A 634 20.16 8.16 1.46
C GLN A 634 20.68 9.58 1.24
N TYR A 635 20.97 9.89 0.00
CA TYR A 635 21.30 11.24 -0.46
C TYR A 635 20.16 11.78 -1.32
N GLN A 636 19.49 12.83 -0.85
CA GLN A 636 18.35 13.45 -1.50
C GLN A 636 18.51 14.98 -1.54
N PRO A 637 19.31 15.52 -2.49
CA PRO A 637 19.61 16.96 -2.55
C PRO A 637 18.44 17.81 -3.06
N ALA A 638 17.48 17.22 -3.76
CA ALA A 638 16.30 17.90 -4.28
C ALA A 638 15.17 16.90 -4.57
N PRO A 639 13.93 17.36 -4.78
CA PRO A 639 12.85 16.50 -5.26
C PRO A 639 13.26 15.73 -6.53
N LYS A 640 12.88 14.45 -6.63
CA LYS A 640 13.20 13.55 -7.76
C LYS A 640 14.71 13.33 -8.00
N LYS A 641 15.52 13.59 -7.01
CA LYS A 641 16.94 13.25 -6.98
C LYS A 641 17.23 12.47 -5.73
N VAL A 642 17.35 11.16 -5.83
CA VAL A 642 17.66 10.28 -4.70
C VAL A 642 18.68 9.23 -5.10
N LEU A 643 19.65 9.02 -4.24
CA LEU A 643 20.62 7.94 -4.30
C LEU A 643 20.63 7.24 -2.96
N ASN A 644 20.40 5.93 -2.97
CA ASN A 644 20.43 5.09 -1.80
C ASN A 644 21.55 4.07 -1.90
N PHE A 645 22.22 3.84 -0.81
CA PHE A 645 23.14 2.73 -0.63
C PHE A 645 22.75 1.97 0.64
N SER A 646 22.72 0.64 0.56
CA SER A 646 22.49 -0.23 1.71
C SER A 646 23.47 -1.41 1.69
N TYR A 647 24.13 -1.64 2.81
CA TYR A 647 24.92 -2.82 3.08
C TYR A 647 24.29 -3.54 4.27
N ARG A 648 24.00 -4.83 4.10
CA ARG A 648 23.44 -5.68 5.17
C ARG A 648 24.26 -6.96 5.27
N TYR A 649 24.71 -7.22 6.46
CA TYR A 649 25.47 -8.40 6.79
C TYR A 649 24.92 -9.06 8.04
N LEU A 650 24.64 -10.33 7.98
CA LEU A 650 24.40 -11.20 9.13
C LEU A 650 25.26 -12.44 8.92
N ARG A 651 26.10 -12.71 9.91
CA ARG A 651 27.08 -13.80 9.84
C ARG A 651 26.40 -15.12 9.50
N ASP A 652 27.01 -15.89 8.59
CA ASP A 652 26.59 -17.20 8.11
C ASP A 652 25.16 -17.25 7.51
N SER A 653 24.49 -16.11 7.35
CA SER A 653 23.13 -16.02 6.81
C SER A 653 23.07 -15.22 5.51
N PHE A 654 23.51 -13.97 5.50
CA PHE A 654 23.51 -13.17 4.28
C PHE A 654 24.55 -12.03 4.32
N LYS A 655 24.97 -11.63 3.14
CA LYS A 655 25.83 -10.46 2.91
C LYS A 655 25.41 -9.79 1.61
N ASN A 656 24.63 -8.70 1.73
CA ASN A 656 23.99 -8.05 0.60
C ASN A 656 24.43 -6.61 0.45
N ILE A 657 24.66 -6.19 -0.79
CA ILE A 657 24.90 -4.80 -1.18
C ILE A 657 23.75 -4.39 -2.08
N GLU A 658 23.19 -3.22 -1.82
CA GLU A 658 22.12 -2.65 -2.60
C GLU A 658 22.40 -1.18 -2.92
N VAL A 659 22.19 -0.81 -4.19
CA VAL A 659 22.23 0.58 -4.66
C VAL A 659 20.96 0.85 -5.43
N SER A 660 20.27 1.96 -5.15
CA SER A 660 19.13 2.39 -5.92
C SER A 660 19.11 3.90 -6.09
N SER A 661 18.52 4.36 -7.19
CA SER A 661 18.52 5.77 -7.52
C SER A 661 17.34 6.15 -8.42
N GLN A 662 16.83 7.37 -8.24
CA GLN A 662 16.12 8.13 -9.24
C GLN A 662 16.93 9.42 -9.49
N TRP A 663 17.35 9.64 -10.74
CA TRP A 663 18.21 10.77 -11.05
C TRP A 663 17.86 11.41 -12.39
N PRO A 664 17.80 12.76 -12.51
CA PRO A 664 17.63 13.42 -13.78
C PRO A 664 18.90 13.28 -14.64
N LEU A 665 18.74 12.71 -15.82
CA LEU A 665 19.79 12.62 -16.85
C LEU A 665 19.78 13.86 -17.75
N SER A 666 18.60 14.47 -17.90
CA SER A 666 18.39 15.76 -18.54
C SER A 666 17.15 16.45 -17.94
N ASN A 667 16.78 17.64 -18.45
CA ASN A 667 15.62 18.38 -17.96
C ASN A 667 14.30 17.58 -18.01
N ARG A 668 14.17 16.63 -18.93
CA ARG A 668 12.96 15.84 -19.17
C ARG A 668 13.17 14.33 -18.99
N LEU A 669 14.40 13.86 -18.90
CA LEU A 669 14.75 12.44 -18.83
C LEU A 669 15.31 12.08 -17.45
N TYR A 670 14.74 11.06 -16.84
CA TYR A 670 15.15 10.52 -15.55
C TYR A 670 15.55 9.04 -15.70
N GLY A 671 16.63 8.68 -15.05
CA GLY A 671 17.03 7.29 -14.86
C GLY A 671 16.53 6.79 -13.52
N VAL A 672 15.97 5.58 -13.51
CA VAL A 672 15.58 4.86 -12.29
C VAL A 672 16.28 3.52 -12.31
N GLY A 673 16.98 3.21 -11.24
CA GLY A 673 17.75 1.98 -11.16
C GLY A 673 17.82 1.40 -9.76
N ARG A 674 17.96 0.10 -9.69
CA ARG A 674 18.30 -0.66 -8.46
C ARG A 674 19.15 -1.87 -8.82
N VAL A 675 20.14 -2.15 -8.00
CA VAL A 675 20.92 -3.37 -8.03
C VAL A 675 21.02 -3.90 -6.60
N SER A 676 20.62 -5.15 -6.40
CA SER A 676 20.78 -5.88 -5.15
C SER A 676 21.59 -7.14 -5.42
N TYR A 677 22.74 -7.28 -4.76
CA TYR A 677 23.70 -8.35 -4.97
C TYR A 677 24.01 -9.08 -3.67
N SER A 678 23.87 -10.42 -3.67
CA SER A 678 24.34 -11.27 -2.58
C SER A 678 25.83 -11.55 -2.76
N VAL A 679 26.64 -11.02 -1.84
CA VAL A 679 28.09 -11.29 -1.81
C VAL A 679 28.38 -12.71 -1.31
N LEU A 680 27.51 -13.23 -0.44
CA LEU A 680 27.62 -14.60 0.08
C LEU A 680 27.38 -15.63 -1.02
N ASP A 681 26.24 -15.51 -1.72
CA ASP A 681 25.85 -16.44 -2.80
C ASP A 681 26.51 -16.09 -4.14
N LYS A 682 27.26 -14.98 -4.23
CA LYS A 682 27.91 -14.46 -5.45
C LYS A 682 26.94 -14.32 -6.62
N ARG A 683 25.70 -13.88 -6.34
CA ARG A 683 24.66 -13.75 -7.36
C ARG A 683 23.87 -12.45 -7.24
N LEU A 684 23.34 -12.01 -8.39
CA LEU A 684 22.42 -10.89 -8.48
C LEU A 684 21.04 -11.33 -8.00
N LEU A 685 20.53 -10.71 -6.94
CA LEU A 685 19.18 -10.97 -6.41
C LEU A 685 18.11 -10.22 -7.20
N GLU A 686 18.37 -8.94 -7.45
CA GLU A 686 17.48 -8.07 -8.20
C GLU A 686 18.27 -7.01 -8.95
N SER A 687 17.82 -6.67 -10.16
CA SER A 687 18.22 -5.45 -10.85
C SER A 687 17.03 -4.84 -11.56
N LEU A 688 16.95 -3.52 -11.50
CA LEU A 688 15.99 -2.69 -12.22
C LEU A 688 16.80 -1.64 -12.98
N VAL A 689 16.52 -1.50 -14.27
CA VAL A 689 17.00 -0.40 -15.09
C VAL A 689 15.82 0.17 -15.86
N ALA A 690 15.53 1.44 -15.65
CA ALA A 690 14.41 2.08 -16.27
C ALA A 690 14.70 3.55 -16.63
N LEU A 691 13.97 4.05 -17.59
CA LEU A 691 13.96 5.45 -18.02
C LEU A 691 12.54 6.00 -17.91
N GLU A 692 12.45 7.22 -17.43
CA GLU A 692 11.22 8.02 -17.41
C GLU A 692 11.44 9.30 -18.19
N TYR A 693 10.61 9.56 -19.17
CA TYR A 693 10.62 10.80 -19.94
C TYR A 693 9.36 11.61 -19.63
N LYS A 694 9.53 12.84 -19.17
CA LYS A 694 8.46 13.79 -18.88
C LYS A 694 8.25 14.71 -20.06
N GLY A 695 7.16 14.52 -20.80
CA GLY A 695 6.63 15.49 -21.74
C GLY A 695 5.85 16.60 -21.03
N ASP A 696 5.31 17.55 -21.78
CA ASP A 696 4.53 18.66 -21.20
C ASP A 696 3.18 18.17 -20.66
N CYS A 697 2.55 17.23 -21.36
CA CYS A 697 1.24 16.66 -21.01
C CYS A 697 1.22 15.11 -21.00
N TRP A 698 2.37 14.46 -20.87
CA TRP A 698 2.47 13.00 -20.81
C TRP A 698 3.76 12.56 -20.11
N VAL A 699 3.77 11.33 -19.62
CA VAL A 699 4.98 10.67 -19.11
C VAL A 699 5.11 9.29 -19.77
N PHE A 700 6.28 9.00 -20.29
CA PHE A 700 6.62 7.69 -20.81
C PHE A 700 7.64 7.01 -19.89
N ARG A 701 7.38 5.76 -19.53
CA ARG A 701 8.26 4.93 -18.72
C ARG A 701 8.56 3.63 -19.45
N MET A 702 9.82 3.24 -19.44
CA MET A 702 10.25 1.94 -19.95
C MET A 702 11.33 1.37 -19.06
N GLY A 703 11.32 0.05 -18.88
CA GLY A 703 12.33 -0.59 -18.07
C GLY A 703 12.32 -2.09 -18.15
N ALA A 704 13.38 -2.66 -17.61
CA ALA A 704 13.53 -4.09 -17.41
C ALA A 704 13.90 -4.34 -15.94
N GLN A 705 13.24 -5.30 -15.34
CA GLN A 705 13.53 -5.79 -14.00
C GLN A 705 13.93 -7.25 -14.09
N ARG A 706 15.00 -7.64 -13.43
CA ARG A 706 15.39 -9.04 -13.26
C ARG A 706 15.39 -9.35 -11.79
N PHE A 707 14.70 -10.40 -11.39
CA PHE A 707 14.66 -10.82 -9.98
C PHE A 707 14.55 -12.33 -9.83
N VAL A 708 15.05 -12.80 -8.68
CA VAL A 708 14.99 -14.21 -8.29
C VAL A 708 13.57 -14.56 -7.84
N THR A 709 13.00 -15.63 -8.41
CA THR A 709 11.63 -16.11 -8.06
C THR A 709 11.67 -17.35 -7.18
N SER A 710 12.78 -18.11 -7.21
CA SER A 710 13.06 -19.25 -6.32
C SER A 710 14.56 -19.45 -6.21
N ALA A 711 15.00 -20.43 -5.42
CA ALA A 711 16.43 -20.73 -5.26
C ALA A 711 17.17 -20.89 -6.60
N LYS A 712 16.53 -21.47 -7.62
CA LYS A 712 17.13 -21.77 -8.93
C LYS A 712 16.55 -21.00 -10.12
N THR A 713 15.52 -20.18 -9.94
CA THR A 713 14.83 -19.54 -11.05
C THR A 713 14.80 -18.02 -10.94
N VAL A 714 14.79 -17.36 -12.11
CA VAL A 714 14.71 -15.90 -12.23
C VAL A 714 13.60 -15.52 -13.20
N SER A 715 13.02 -14.33 -13.02
CA SER A 715 12.11 -13.69 -13.96
C SER A 715 12.73 -12.39 -14.45
N THR A 716 12.50 -12.08 -15.73
CA THR A 716 12.97 -10.83 -16.33
C THR A 716 11.80 -10.20 -17.11
N PRO A 717 10.88 -9.50 -16.42
CA PRO A 717 9.86 -8.70 -17.08
C PRO A 717 10.46 -7.43 -17.70
N ILE A 718 9.93 -7.07 -18.88
CA ILE A 718 10.12 -5.78 -19.54
C ILE A 718 8.76 -5.11 -19.56
N PHE A 719 8.73 -3.83 -19.26
CA PHE A 719 7.49 -3.06 -19.22
C PHE A 719 7.64 -1.71 -19.94
N PHE A 720 6.51 -1.24 -20.45
CA PHE A 720 6.34 0.07 -21.07
C PHE A 720 5.07 0.70 -20.50
N GLN A 721 5.11 1.98 -20.20
CA GLN A 721 3.96 2.72 -19.70
C GLN A 721 3.93 4.10 -20.34
N LEU A 722 2.80 4.47 -20.94
CA LEU A 722 2.52 5.82 -21.41
C LEU A 722 1.35 6.37 -20.59
N GLU A 723 1.58 7.44 -19.88
CA GLU A 723 0.61 8.18 -19.10
C GLU A 723 0.27 9.46 -19.84
N LEU A 724 -1.01 9.66 -20.15
CA LEU A 724 -1.53 10.84 -20.81
C LEU A 724 -2.25 11.69 -19.77
N ASN A 725 -1.74 12.90 -19.50
CA ASN A 725 -2.28 13.76 -18.47
C ASN A 725 -3.74 14.15 -18.78
N GLY A 726 -4.61 14.14 -17.78
CA GLY A 726 -6.02 14.49 -17.93
C GLY A 726 -6.93 13.40 -18.52
N LEU A 727 -6.39 12.51 -19.38
CA LEU A 727 -7.13 11.33 -19.85
C LEU A 727 -6.88 10.12 -18.95
N SER A 728 -5.70 10.04 -18.36
CA SER A 728 -5.18 8.86 -17.68
C SER A 728 -4.70 9.10 -16.25
N SER A 729 -5.17 10.11 -15.56
CA SER A 729 -4.97 10.14 -14.11
C SER A 729 -5.58 8.88 -13.42
N ASN A 730 -6.51 8.20 -14.13
CA ASN A 730 -7.04 6.88 -13.81
C ASN A 730 -6.82 5.82 -14.91
N LEU A 731 -6.22 6.16 -16.04
CA LEU A 731 -5.75 5.26 -17.09
C LEU A 731 -4.26 4.92 -16.88
N GLY A 732 -3.67 5.30 -15.78
CA GLY A 732 -2.36 4.86 -15.33
C GLY A 732 -2.38 3.39 -15.06
N VAL A 733 -2.35 2.66 -16.12
CA VAL A 733 -2.21 1.26 -16.06
C VAL A 733 -0.92 0.80 -16.60
N GLY A 734 -0.60 -0.04 -16.09
CA GLY A 734 0.47 -0.83 -15.65
C GLY A 734 0.86 -0.20 -14.33
N ALA A 735 0.05 -0.41 -13.35
CA ALA A 735 0.42 -0.27 -11.95
C ALA A 735 1.83 -0.82 -11.67
N ASN A 736 2.32 -1.66 -12.55
CA ASN A 736 3.61 -2.32 -12.45
C ASN A 736 4.80 -1.36 -12.59
N GLY A 737 4.78 -0.36 -13.47
CA GLY A 737 5.92 0.54 -13.65
C GLY A 737 6.07 1.51 -12.47
N LEU A 738 5.06 2.35 -12.22
CA LEU A 738 5.07 3.34 -11.14
C LEU A 738 5.11 2.67 -9.75
N GLU A 739 4.32 1.62 -9.56
CA GLU A 739 4.30 0.85 -8.32
C GLU A 739 5.64 0.12 -8.10
N THR A 740 6.21 -0.45 -9.17
CA THR A 740 7.54 -1.07 -9.09
C THR A 740 8.59 -0.05 -8.65
N PHE A 741 8.61 1.15 -9.24
CA PHE A 741 9.59 2.17 -8.86
C PHE A 741 9.42 2.64 -7.42
N SER A 742 8.19 2.93 -7.00
CA SER A 742 7.90 3.42 -5.66
C SER A 742 8.21 2.38 -4.57
N LYS A 743 7.99 1.10 -4.85
CA LYS A 743 8.32 0.00 -3.93
C LYS A 743 9.79 -0.40 -3.97
N THR A 744 10.47 -0.14 -5.09
CA THR A 744 11.83 -0.64 -5.34
C THR A 744 12.90 0.40 -5.01
N VAL A 745 12.61 1.69 -5.17
CA VAL A 745 13.56 2.79 -4.90
C VAL A 745 13.04 3.65 -3.74
N PRO A 746 13.60 3.51 -2.53
CA PRO A 746 13.24 4.36 -1.40
C PRO A 746 13.41 5.86 -1.73
N GLY A 747 12.40 6.68 -1.41
CA GLY A 747 12.42 8.11 -1.72
C GLY A 747 12.12 8.46 -3.19
N TYR A 748 11.71 7.50 -4.01
CA TYR A 748 11.21 7.76 -5.35
C TYR A 748 10.00 8.71 -5.33
N GLN A 749 9.99 9.67 -6.24
CA GLN A 749 8.90 10.62 -6.41
C GLN A 749 8.37 10.56 -7.85
N PRO A 750 7.04 10.35 -8.04
CA PRO A 750 6.43 10.34 -9.35
C PRO A 750 6.68 11.65 -10.11
N LEU A 751 6.88 11.57 -11.43
CA LEU A 751 7.06 12.76 -12.26
C LEU A 751 5.76 13.57 -12.37
N ASN A 752 4.62 12.90 -12.40
CA ASN A 752 3.29 13.49 -12.23
C ASN A 752 2.75 13.05 -10.86
N PRO A 753 2.63 13.95 -9.89
CA PRO A 753 1.91 13.60 -8.67
C PRO A 753 0.44 13.32 -9.01
N PRO A 754 -0.20 12.35 -8.35
CA PRO A 754 -1.64 12.14 -8.50
C PRO A 754 -2.36 13.45 -8.14
N ILE A 755 -3.36 13.81 -8.93
CA ILE A 755 -4.25 14.93 -8.60
C ILE A 755 -4.95 14.56 -7.29
N ARG A 756 -4.73 15.35 -6.24
CA ARG A 756 -5.28 15.12 -4.91
C ARG A 756 -6.74 15.52 -4.85
#